data_96bf97dbfcce3fad434382cf55a9eb20
#
_entry.id   96bf97dbfcce3fad434382cf55a9eb20
#
_cell.length_a   1.000
_cell.length_b   1.000
_cell.length_c   1.000
_cell.angle_alpha   90.00
_cell.angle_beta   90.00
_cell.angle_gamma   90.00
#
_symmetry.space_group_name_H-M   'P 1'
#
loop_
_entity.id
_entity.type
_entity.pdbx_description
1 polymer ?
#
loop_
_entity_poly.entity_id
_entity_poly.type
_entity_poly.pdbx_seq_one_letter_code
_entity_poly.pdbx_strand_id
1 'polypeptide(L)'
;MTKKITLFILAICLSSAKIFAQASVPTSFDFENFLAIPGGWTITDISTTGGLTYTAANSCGSQALRLDADNEALTIECGTQPGPITFSIRATGPWGNGIFNIQESVDGNTYTNMLVFNSSNAMPNASCTTITVTPANTLSRFIRFFYTDKISGANTAIDDVSIAAPLLTAATISVEEAGNVVFNNATATPIIANVGSNTAIPFTIKNIGTVDTLNIDTIYLSGTNAGDFTITNPTVYPFNILPSSNSALALNFNPSAAGTRTAVLHIESNDGLTPSYLINLYGAGDGLATEPAAQASNLTFPVNKTFRLVGNFTTANPAPDALGGYIILRKEGGPVTDIPLDGTSYQRGQTIGSSKVVYAGPISGNSYSFRPTYIMAGKTYHFSIFTYNGDGVVTNYNTSNPLSGSATTPASMVSPTEYNGINTAATTFVNDLSSLINPHDDQFYSTYAPTMIYLFQTRDTFAVVGANTFTKVITCAYSREEKLYNEPFDWTGTGYSREHSYAHTWMPSYPADNPEKPEYNDQHNLYPTRQTNVNALRCNYPFGEVVTPISSFLEGTLGTDANGNRVYEPSDKQKGKTARALMYMATCYNGISGNNWQFLDSIGNCSGFNINYGQDQNVLKKWHYQFPPDAFDMSRNDFLDSLQGNRNPFVDRPEYACYIDFSNMTYIANPTIPCDALGINKLTGLSNVYVAPNPVIDEMSVFINVVAKQNANLSIVDITGKTVMQMTLSLNAGKNQTSVSTLNLSKGVYTLKITGDQQLFTQKIIKQ
;
A
#
# COMPACT_ATOMS: atom_id res chain seq x y z
N MET A 1 5.34 -12.30 -55.49
CA MET A 1 4.09 -12.89 -54.90
C MET A 1 4.29 -12.89 -53.38
N THR A 2 3.83 -11.83 -52.77
CA THR A 2 3.94 -11.60 -51.32
C THR A 2 2.68 -12.11 -50.63
N LYS A 3 2.77 -13.21 -49.92
CA LYS A 3 1.69 -13.69 -49.03
C LYS A 3 1.68 -12.84 -47.78
N LYS A 4 0.65 -12.00 -47.64
CA LYS A 4 0.28 -11.38 -46.37
C LYS A 4 -0.26 -12.46 -45.43
N ILE A 5 0.43 -12.74 -44.36
CA ILE A 5 -0.09 -13.51 -43.23
C ILE A 5 -0.85 -12.50 -42.35
N THR A 6 -2.17 -12.59 -42.35
CA THR A 6 -3.03 -11.83 -41.44
C THR A 6 -2.99 -12.53 -40.09
N LEU A 7 -2.29 -11.95 -39.15
CA LEU A 7 -2.27 -12.39 -37.75
C LEU A 7 -3.60 -12.02 -37.10
N PHE A 8 -4.46 -13.00 -36.83
CA PHE A 8 -5.64 -12.82 -36.01
C PHE A 8 -5.18 -12.77 -34.54
N ILE A 9 -5.08 -11.57 -34.00
CA ILE A 9 -4.92 -11.37 -32.55
C ILE A 9 -6.30 -11.63 -31.94
N LEU A 10 -6.50 -12.81 -31.39
CA LEU A 10 -7.61 -13.12 -30.52
C LEU A 10 -7.32 -12.48 -29.16
N ALA A 11 -7.84 -11.29 -28.96
CA ALA A 11 -7.85 -10.66 -27.64
C ALA A 11 -8.80 -11.48 -26.74
N ILE A 12 -8.25 -12.42 -25.99
CA ILE A 12 -8.97 -13.04 -24.89
C ILE A 12 -9.09 -11.96 -23.81
N CYS A 13 -10.29 -11.41 -23.66
CA CYS A 13 -10.68 -10.69 -22.45
C CYS A 13 -10.60 -11.68 -21.26
N LEU A 14 -9.44 -11.82 -20.67
CA LEU A 14 -9.33 -12.26 -19.28
C LEU A 14 -9.95 -11.14 -18.46
N SER A 15 -11.22 -11.28 -18.11
CA SER A 15 -11.79 -10.53 -17.00
C SER A 15 -10.87 -10.82 -15.83
N SER A 16 -10.10 -9.82 -15.40
CA SER A 16 -9.31 -9.88 -14.17
C SER A 16 -10.29 -10.16 -13.03
N ALA A 17 -10.45 -11.44 -12.69
CA ALA A 17 -11.04 -11.79 -11.41
C ALA A 17 -10.13 -11.16 -10.36
N LYS A 18 -10.60 -10.07 -9.78
CA LYS A 18 -10.01 -9.54 -8.55
C LYS A 18 -10.13 -10.67 -7.54
N ILE A 19 -9.04 -11.34 -7.21
CA ILE A 19 -8.97 -12.24 -6.06
C ILE A 19 -8.98 -11.32 -4.83
N PHE A 20 -10.14 -10.75 -4.51
CA PHE A 20 -10.42 -10.31 -3.16
C PHE A 20 -10.74 -11.57 -2.37
N ALA A 21 -10.25 -11.65 -1.15
CA ALA A 21 -10.68 -12.71 -0.26
C ALA A 21 -12.21 -12.63 -0.14
N GLN A 22 -12.91 -13.68 -0.61
CA GLN A 22 -14.36 -13.77 -0.49
C GLN A 22 -14.74 -14.05 0.96
N ALA A 23 -15.87 -13.53 1.42
CA ALA A 23 -16.36 -13.81 2.75
C ALA A 23 -16.80 -15.29 2.84
N SER A 24 -16.26 -16.01 3.81
CA SER A 24 -16.76 -17.34 4.16
C SER A 24 -18.11 -17.20 4.88
N VAL A 25 -19.18 -17.76 4.33
CA VAL A 25 -20.51 -17.77 4.97
C VAL A 25 -20.61 -18.98 5.91
N PRO A 26 -21.03 -18.82 7.19
CA PRO A 26 -21.53 -17.60 7.83
C PRO A 26 -20.43 -16.58 8.11
N THR A 27 -20.80 -15.30 8.04
CA THR A 27 -19.90 -14.16 8.33
C THR A 27 -20.65 -13.07 9.06
N SER A 28 -19.96 -12.30 9.90
CA SER A 28 -20.55 -11.17 10.60
C SER A 28 -19.54 -10.09 10.91
N PHE A 29 -20.00 -8.85 11.07
CA PHE A 29 -19.19 -7.73 11.49
C PHE A 29 -20.04 -6.71 12.26
N ASP A 30 -19.55 -6.29 13.42
CA ASP A 30 -20.21 -5.40 14.36
C ASP A 30 -19.79 -3.93 14.25
N PHE A 31 -18.91 -3.61 13.31
CA PHE A 31 -18.36 -2.26 13.05
C PHE A 31 -17.71 -1.56 14.26
N GLU A 32 -17.42 -2.27 15.33
CA GLU A 32 -16.73 -1.71 16.50
C GLU A 32 -15.23 -1.49 16.25
N ASN A 33 -14.67 -2.16 15.26
CA ASN A 33 -13.26 -2.03 14.86
C ASN A 33 -13.07 -2.07 13.34
N PHE A 34 -13.11 -0.93 12.69
CA PHE A 34 -12.94 -0.79 11.24
C PHE A 34 -11.55 -1.24 10.70
N LEU A 35 -10.58 -1.50 11.56
CA LEU A 35 -9.29 -2.07 11.16
C LEU A 35 -9.37 -3.59 10.91
N ALA A 36 -10.46 -4.23 11.28
CA ALA A 36 -10.65 -5.67 11.19
C ALA A 36 -11.81 -6.06 10.26
N ILE A 37 -12.08 -5.28 9.21
CA ILE A 37 -13.13 -5.59 8.22
C ILE A 37 -12.86 -6.97 7.62
N PRO A 38 -13.86 -7.90 7.64
CA PRO A 38 -13.67 -9.25 7.13
C PRO A 38 -13.31 -9.29 5.64
N GLY A 39 -12.59 -10.33 5.22
CA GLY A 39 -12.34 -10.56 3.80
C GLY A 39 -13.64 -10.65 3.01
N GLY A 40 -13.67 -10.11 1.81
CA GLY A 40 -14.87 -10.04 0.98
C GLY A 40 -15.83 -8.88 1.27
N TRP A 41 -15.57 -8.10 2.32
CA TRP A 41 -16.35 -6.91 2.66
C TRP A 41 -15.67 -5.66 2.12
N THR A 42 -16.40 -4.83 1.41
CA THR A 42 -15.89 -3.59 0.80
C THR A 42 -16.82 -2.43 1.13
N ILE A 43 -16.27 -1.35 1.65
CA ILE A 43 -16.99 -0.11 1.89
C ILE A 43 -16.59 0.88 0.80
N THR A 44 -17.57 1.43 0.10
CA THR A 44 -17.40 2.53 -0.85
C THR A 44 -17.92 3.80 -0.17
N ASP A 45 -17.01 4.68 0.22
CA ASP A 45 -17.29 6.00 0.78
C ASP A 45 -16.86 7.05 -0.23
N ILE A 46 -17.78 7.93 -0.61
CA ILE A 46 -17.56 9.06 -1.51
C ILE A 46 -17.89 10.40 -0.84
N SER A 47 -18.30 10.37 0.43
CA SER A 47 -18.62 11.58 1.18
C SER A 47 -17.35 12.37 1.50
N THR A 48 -17.42 13.67 1.29
CA THR A 48 -16.33 14.60 1.61
C THR A 48 -16.44 15.19 3.01
N THR A 49 -17.51 14.85 3.76
CA THR A 49 -17.78 15.42 5.08
C THR A 49 -18.19 14.32 6.06
N GLY A 50 -17.34 14.08 7.04
CA GLY A 50 -17.65 13.32 8.26
C GLY A 50 -17.42 11.83 8.20
N GLY A 51 -16.31 11.26 8.26
CA GLY A 51 -15.86 9.87 8.52
C GLY A 51 -16.84 8.70 8.31
N LEU A 52 -16.30 7.49 8.17
CA LEU A 52 -17.05 6.23 7.93
C LEU A 52 -17.93 5.78 9.09
N THR A 53 -17.88 6.46 10.25
CA THR A 53 -18.48 5.94 11.47
C THR A 53 -19.39 6.93 12.18
N TYR A 54 -20.43 6.40 12.80
CA TYR A 54 -21.15 7.05 13.88
C TYR A 54 -20.70 6.48 15.23
N THR A 55 -20.63 7.35 16.25
CA THR A 55 -20.36 6.97 17.63
C THR A 55 -21.54 7.36 18.53
N ALA A 56 -21.78 6.57 19.56
CA ALA A 56 -22.74 6.79 20.66
C ALA A 56 -24.16 7.21 20.22
N ALA A 57 -24.46 8.50 20.10
CA ALA A 57 -25.84 8.99 19.94
C ALA A 57 -26.51 8.60 18.61
N ASN A 58 -25.75 8.32 17.57
CA ASN A 58 -26.25 8.02 16.23
C ASN A 58 -25.89 6.60 15.74
N SER A 59 -25.15 5.82 16.53
CA SER A 59 -24.83 4.42 16.25
C SER A 59 -25.91 3.46 16.70
N CYS A 60 -25.78 2.20 16.32
CA CYS A 60 -26.62 1.10 16.82
C CYS A 60 -25.91 0.30 17.94
N GLY A 61 -24.70 0.66 18.27
CA GLY A 61 -23.84 0.13 19.31
C GLY A 61 -22.96 1.25 19.82
N SER A 62 -21.70 0.99 20.12
CA SER A 62 -20.73 2.04 20.42
C SER A 62 -20.24 2.73 19.17
N GLN A 63 -20.16 2.01 18.04
CA GLN A 63 -19.92 2.53 16.68
C GLN A 63 -20.89 1.89 15.68
N ALA A 64 -21.05 2.49 14.51
CA ALA A 64 -21.81 1.95 13.39
C ALA A 64 -21.24 2.48 12.06
N LEU A 65 -21.37 1.72 10.98
CA LEU A 65 -21.07 2.19 9.64
C LEU A 65 -22.01 3.33 9.27
N ARG A 66 -21.44 4.42 8.78
CA ARG A 66 -22.15 5.57 8.24
C ARG A 66 -22.17 5.52 6.72
N LEU A 67 -23.36 5.64 6.12
CA LEU A 67 -23.54 5.92 4.71
C LEU A 67 -24.39 7.20 4.59
N ASP A 68 -23.88 8.23 3.93
CA ASP A 68 -24.47 9.56 3.96
C ASP A 68 -24.42 10.34 2.65
N ALA A 69 -24.05 9.69 1.55
CA ALA A 69 -24.07 10.28 0.22
C ALA A 69 -24.56 9.28 -0.84
N ASP A 70 -24.94 9.79 -2.02
CA ASP A 70 -25.32 8.99 -3.18
C ASP A 70 -24.17 8.07 -3.61
N ASN A 71 -24.51 6.85 -3.98
CA ASN A 71 -23.59 5.80 -4.43
C ASN A 71 -22.62 5.27 -3.37
N GLU A 72 -22.80 5.61 -2.10
CA GLU A 72 -22.12 4.92 -1.01
C GLU A 72 -22.68 3.53 -0.80
N ALA A 73 -21.79 2.59 -0.48
CA ALA A 73 -22.18 1.20 -0.32
C ALA A 73 -21.31 0.44 0.68
N LEU A 74 -21.95 -0.53 1.36
CA LEU A 74 -21.29 -1.71 1.90
C LEU A 74 -21.58 -2.86 0.95
N THR A 75 -20.57 -3.44 0.33
CA THR A 75 -20.69 -4.61 -0.56
C THR A 75 -19.97 -5.80 0.05
N ILE A 76 -20.64 -6.94 0.09
CA ILE A 76 -20.13 -8.19 0.64
C ILE A 76 -20.13 -9.24 -0.48
N GLU A 77 -18.94 -9.70 -0.86
CA GLU A 77 -18.75 -10.78 -1.83
C GLU A 77 -18.62 -12.10 -1.08
N CYS A 78 -19.58 -12.98 -1.22
CA CYS A 78 -19.65 -14.26 -0.54
C CYS A 78 -19.04 -15.38 -1.39
N GLY A 79 -18.18 -16.20 -0.81
CA GLY A 79 -17.59 -17.38 -1.46
C GLY A 79 -18.61 -18.47 -1.80
N THR A 80 -19.75 -18.48 -1.09
CA THR A 80 -20.89 -19.35 -1.35
C THR A 80 -22.18 -18.55 -1.32
N GLN A 81 -23.32 -19.17 -1.66
CA GLN A 81 -24.62 -18.52 -1.54
C GLN A 81 -24.81 -17.96 -0.12
N PRO A 82 -25.19 -16.69 0.04
CA PRO A 82 -25.58 -16.13 1.33
C PRO A 82 -26.97 -16.66 1.77
N GLY A 83 -27.09 -16.99 3.05
CA GLY A 83 -28.37 -17.23 3.69
C GLY A 83 -29.03 -15.95 4.16
N PRO A 84 -29.95 -16.00 5.16
CA PRO A 84 -30.55 -14.81 5.74
C PRO A 84 -29.51 -13.81 6.23
N ILE A 85 -29.71 -12.54 5.90
CA ILE A 85 -28.92 -11.41 6.32
C ILE A 85 -29.66 -10.68 7.43
N THR A 86 -29.06 -10.62 8.61
CA THR A 86 -29.59 -9.86 9.76
C THR A 86 -28.67 -8.68 10.03
N PHE A 87 -29.24 -7.50 10.24
CA PHE A 87 -28.50 -6.27 10.49
C PHE A 87 -29.30 -5.30 11.34
N SER A 88 -28.62 -4.45 12.09
CA SER A 88 -29.20 -3.33 12.83
C SER A 88 -29.07 -2.06 12.00
N ILE A 89 -30.17 -1.32 11.83
CA ILE A 89 -30.21 -0.11 11.00
C ILE A 89 -31.06 1.00 11.61
N ARG A 90 -30.64 2.24 11.38
CA ARG A 90 -31.46 3.43 11.68
C ARG A 90 -31.08 4.60 10.76
N ALA A 91 -32.03 5.52 10.59
CA ALA A 91 -31.75 6.84 10.07
C ALA A 91 -31.38 7.81 11.22
N THR A 92 -30.48 8.74 10.97
CA THR A 92 -30.04 9.73 11.99
C THR A 92 -30.95 10.95 12.11
N GLY A 93 -32.11 10.91 11.44
CA GLY A 93 -33.16 11.93 11.44
C GLY A 93 -34.39 11.46 10.68
N PRO A 94 -35.43 12.30 10.48
CA PRO A 94 -36.58 11.94 9.68
C PRO A 94 -36.16 11.51 8.27
N TRP A 95 -36.69 10.34 7.80
CA TRP A 95 -36.18 9.72 6.57
C TRP A 95 -36.42 10.56 5.30
N GLY A 96 -37.48 11.27 5.13
CA GLY A 96 -37.73 12.07 3.94
C GLY A 96 -37.95 11.25 2.66
N ASN A 97 -37.44 11.71 1.51
CA ASN A 97 -37.60 11.08 0.20
C ASN A 97 -36.34 10.31 -0.29
N GLY A 98 -35.38 10.07 0.56
CA GLY A 98 -34.19 9.29 0.20
C GLY A 98 -34.53 7.86 -0.23
N ILE A 99 -33.64 7.26 -1.04
CA ILE A 99 -33.77 5.85 -1.48
C ILE A 99 -32.52 5.10 -1.03
N PHE A 100 -32.73 4.13 -0.14
CA PHE A 100 -31.69 3.23 0.33
C PHE A 100 -32.11 1.77 0.11
N ASN A 101 -31.24 1.00 -0.50
CA ASN A 101 -31.54 -0.36 -0.95
C ASN A 101 -30.64 -1.39 -0.27
N ILE A 102 -31.22 -2.51 0.15
CA ILE A 102 -30.50 -3.74 0.42
C ILE A 102 -30.72 -4.64 -0.80
N GLN A 103 -29.66 -5.08 -1.44
CA GLN A 103 -29.67 -5.70 -2.74
C GLN A 103 -28.89 -7.01 -2.77
N GLU A 104 -29.26 -7.88 -3.69
CA GLU A 104 -28.52 -9.08 -4.03
C GLU A 104 -28.06 -9.05 -5.49
N SER A 105 -26.97 -9.77 -5.81
CA SER A 105 -26.47 -9.93 -7.17
C SER A 105 -25.73 -11.25 -7.35
N VAL A 106 -25.77 -11.76 -8.58
CA VAL A 106 -25.02 -12.96 -8.98
C VAL A 106 -23.59 -12.60 -9.43
N ASP A 107 -23.45 -11.45 -10.11
CA ASP A 107 -22.24 -11.05 -10.85
C ASP A 107 -21.53 -9.81 -10.29
N GLY A 108 -22.10 -9.18 -9.25
CA GLY A 108 -21.59 -7.93 -8.66
C GLY A 108 -21.82 -6.68 -9.52
N ASN A 109 -22.48 -6.82 -10.69
CA ASN A 109 -22.76 -5.72 -11.61
C ASN A 109 -24.26 -5.39 -11.68
N THR A 110 -25.09 -6.42 -11.80
CA THR A 110 -26.54 -6.28 -11.87
C THR A 110 -27.15 -6.62 -10.52
N TYR A 111 -27.82 -5.67 -9.88
CA TYR A 111 -28.38 -5.81 -8.56
C TYR A 111 -29.91 -5.81 -8.56
N THR A 112 -30.50 -6.68 -7.75
CA THR A 112 -31.95 -6.78 -7.47
C THR A 112 -32.23 -6.37 -6.03
N ASN A 113 -33.27 -5.57 -5.82
CA ASN A 113 -33.63 -5.11 -4.48
C ASN A 113 -34.30 -6.22 -3.65
N MET A 114 -33.79 -6.48 -2.47
CA MET A 114 -34.41 -7.30 -1.44
C MET A 114 -35.26 -6.45 -0.49
N LEU A 115 -34.77 -5.25 -0.15
CA LEU A 115 -35.50 -4.29 0.68
C LEU A 115 -35.19 -2.87 0.20
N VAL A 116 -36.21 -2.02 0.19
CA VAL A 116 -36.09 -0.61 -0.20
C VAL A 116 -36.66 0.28 0.89
N PHE A 117 -35.88 1.21 1.39
CA PHE A 117 -36.35 2.32 2.19
C PHE A 117 -36.56 3.54 1.27
N ASN A 118 -37.75 4.12 1.33
CA ASN A 118 -38.15 5.27 0.54
C ASN A 118 -39.23 6.08 1.26
N SER A 119 -39.90 7.02 0.61
CA SER A 119 -40.98 7.82 1.20
C SER A 119 -42.20 7.02 1.66
N SER A 120 -42.43 5.83 1.07
CA SER A 120 -43.56 4.95 1.43
C SER A 120 -43.17 3.88 2.47
N ASN A 121 -41.90 3.58 2.60
CA ASN A 121 -41.32 2.65 3.57
C ASN A 121 -40.12 3.35 4.23
N ALA A 122 -40.40 4.20 5.21
CA ALA A 122 -39.39 5.01 5.88
C ALA A 122 -38.45 4.17 6.73
N MET A 123 -37.15 4.48 6.69
CA MET A 123 -36.17 3.87 7.58
C MET A 123 -36.43 4.28 9.03
N PRO A 124 -36.37 3.35 9.99
CA PRO A 124 -36.54 3.64 11.42
C PRO A 124 -35.54 4.73 11.89
N ASN A 125 -36.00 5.75 12.66
CA ASN A 125 -35.15 6.85 13.11
C ASN A 125 -35.17 7.08 14.63
N ALA A 126 -36.14 6.52 15.35
CA ALA A 126 -36.23 6.70 16.82
C ALA A 126 -35.21 5.83 17.57
N SER A 127 -34.99 4.61 17.08
CA SER A 127 -34.02 3.66 17.61
C SER A 127 -33.53 2.74 16.50
N CYS A 128 -32.44 2.03 16.76
CA CYS A 128 -32.00 0.97 15.88
C CYS A 128 -33.05 -0.16 15.83
N THR A 129 -33.24 -0.66 14.62
CA THR A 129 -34.14 -1.78 14.37
C THR A 129 -33.36 -2.89 13.72
N THR A 130 -33.43 -4.09 14.28
CA THR A 130 -32.87 -5.28 13.67
C THR A 130 -33.81 -5.80 12.59
N ILE A 131 -33.28 -6.01 11.40
CA ILE A 131 -34.03 -6.46 10.23
C ILE A 131 -33.35 -7.71 9.68
N THR A 132 -34.16 -8.66 9.21
CA THR A 132 -33.66 -9.83 8.50
C THR A 132 -34.25 -9.83 7.09
N VAL A 133 -33.41 -9.99 6.08
CA VAL A 133 -33.78 -10.21 4.67
C VAL A 133 -33.16 -11.50 4.18
N THR A 134 -33.81 -12.16 3.23
CA THR A 134 -33.28 -13.41 2.68
C THR A 134 -33.11 -13.24 1.16
N PRO A 135 -31.94 -13.56 0.59
CA PRO A 135 -31.77 -13.57 -0.86
C PRO A 135 -32.80 -14.48 -1.53
N ALA A 136 -33.45 -13.98 -2.55
CA ALA A 136 -34.41 -14.74 -3.32
C ALA A 136 -33.72 -15.57 -4.43
N ASN A 137 -32.57 -15.09 -4.93
CA ASN A 137 -31.83 -15.79 -5.97
C ASN A 137 -30.75 -16.67 -5.34
N THR A 138 -30.89 -17.97 -5.52
CA THR A 138 -29.96 -18.98 -4.98
C THR A 138 -28.56 -18.95 -5.61
N LEU A 139 -28.38 -18.24 -6.72
CA LEU A 139 -27.08 -18.00 -7.36
C LEU A 139 -26.40 -16.72 -6.86
N SER A 140 -27.07 -15.95 -5.98
CA SER A 140 -26.49 -14.71 -5.46
C SER A 140 -25.16 -14.97 -4.75
N ARG A 141 -24.22 -14.06 -4.97
CA ARG A 141 -22.89 -14.05 -4.36
C ARG A 141 -22.53 -12.69 -3.77
N PHE A 142 -23.28 -11.66 -4.09
CA PHE A 142 -23.06 -10.30 -3.61
C PHE A 142 -24.28 -9.80 -2.87
N ILE A 143 -24.02 -9.21 -1.72
CA ILE A 143 -25.00 -8.46 -0.93
C ILE A 143 -24.52 -7.03 -0.85
N ARG A 144 -25.43 -6.07 -1.13
CA ARG A 144 -25.07 -4.66 -1.11
C ARG A 144 -26.10 -3.83 -0.33
N PHE A 145 -25.61 -3.04 0.60
CA PHE A 145 -26.32 -1.94 1.25
C PHE A 145 -25.94 -0.67 0.49
N PHE A 146 -26.90 0.01 -0.15
CA PHE A 146 -26.61 0.99 -1.16
C PHE A 146 -27.49 2.23 -1.06
N TYR A 147 -26.85 3.39 -0.92
CA TYR A 147 -27.53 4.68 -0.95
C TYR A 147 -27.71 5.13 -2.41
N THR A 148 -28.92 4.97 -2.96
CA THR A 148 -29.22 5.29 -4.37
C THR A 148 -29.50 6.77 -4.56
N ASP A 149 -30.24 7.38 -3.64
CA ASP A 149 -30.64 8.79 -3.74
C ASP A 149 -30.78 9.39 -2.33
N LYS A 150 -29.98 10.38 -2.04
CA LYS A 150 -29.92 11.06 -0.76
C LYS A 150 -30.60 12.45 -0.74
N ILE A 151 -31.11 12.96 -1.84
CA ILE A 151 -31.55 14.36 -2.05
C ILE A 151 -32.31 14.97 -0.84
N SER A 152 -33.03 14.18 -0.07
CA SER A 152 -33.71 14.62 1.15
C SER A 152 -33.73 13.56 2.26
N GLY A 153 -32.95 12.51 2.12
CA GLY A 153 -32.86 11.43 3.11
C GLY A 153 -31.95 11.80 4.29
N ALA A 154 -32.20 11.21 5.44
CA ALA A 154 -31.29 11.24 6.56
C ALA A 154 -30.10 10.31 6.29
N ASN A 155 -28.98 10.51 6.98
CA ASN A 155 -27.86 9.57 6.94
C ASN A 155 -28.26 8.24 7.54
N THR A 156 -27.63 7.16 7.10
CA THR A 156 -27.90 5.80 7.55
C THR A 156 -26.79 5.32 8.48
N ALA A 157 -27.15 4.71 9.60
CA ALA A 157 -26.26 3.97 10.48
C ALA A 157 -26.58 2.47 10.36
N ILE A 158 -25.57 1.65 10.08
CA ILE A 158 -25.67 0.19 9.91
C ILE A 158 -24.72 -0.48 10.88
N ASP A 159 -25.19 -1.53 11.53
CA ASP A 159 -24.43 -2.26 12.53
C ASP A 159 -24.82 -3.75 12.59
N ASP A 160 -24.04 -4.56 13.30
CA ASP A 160 -24.32 -5.97 13.56
C ASP A 160 -24.72 -6.77 12.31
N VAL A 161 -24.07 -6.53 11.19
CA VAL A 161 -24.39 -7.25 9.96
C VAL A 161 -23.91 -8.70 10.06
N SER A 162 -24.85 -9.62 9.93
CA SER A 162 -24.60 -11.07 9.98
C SER A 162 -25.25 -11.75 8.78
N ILE A 163 -24.51 -12.56 8.06
CA ILE A 163 -24.99 -13.42 6.97
C ILE A 163 -24.90 -14.87 7.41
N ALA A 164 -26.04 -15.52 7.55
CA ALA A 164 -26.13 -16.94 7.92
C ALA A 164 -25.77 -17.84 6.73
N ALA A 165 -25.46 -19.10 7.01
CA ALA A 165 -25.39 -20.12 5.96
C ALA A 165 -26.80 -20.31 5.32
N PRO A 166 -26.87 -20.59 4.01
CA PRO A 166 -28.15 -20.80 3.34
C PRO A 166 -28.84 -22.07 3.86
N LEU A 167 -30.14 -22.00 4.04
CA LEU A 167 -30.98 -23.18 4.27
C LEU A 167 -31.36 -23.79 2.91
N LEU A 168 -30.38 -24.47 2.31
CA LEU A 168 -30.59 -25.19 1.07
C LEU A 168 -31.27 -26.55 1.40
N THR A 169 -32.58 -26.66 1.23
CA THR A 169 -33.31 -27.94 1.43
C THR A 169 -33.26 -28.80 0.17
N ALA A 170 -33.34 -28.21 -1.01
CA ALA A 170 -33.29 -28.90 -2.29
C ALA A 170 -31.88 -29.45 -2.60
N ALA A 171 -31.82 -30.46 -3.44
CA ALA A 171 -30.55 -30.94 -4.01
C ALA A 171 -29.81 -29.80 -4.70
N THR A 172 -28.60 -29.52 -4.24
CA THR A 172 -27.81 -28.39 -4.73
C THR A 172 -26.36 -28.81 -4.93
N ILE A 173 -25.88 -28.67 -6.18
CA ILE A 173 -24.53 -29.05 -6.57
C ILE A 173 -23.52 -27.94 -6.25
N SER A 174 -22.37 -28.33 -5.72
CA SER A 174 -21.16 -27.53 -5.65
C SER A 174 -19.97 -28.40 -6.03
N VAL A 175 -19.02 -27.83 -6.78
CA VAL A 175 -17.80 -28.54 -7.17
C VAL A 175 -16.59 -27.83 -6.63
N GLU A 176 -15.67 -28.58 -6.03
CA GLU A 176 -14.41 -28.05 -5.49
C GLU A 176 -13.21 -28.69 -6.15
N GLU A 177 -12.15 -27.89 -6.31
CA GLU A 177 -10.80 -28.31 -6.66
C GLU A 177 -9.85 -27.92 -5.52
N ALA A 178 -9.15 -28.90 -4.95
CA ALA A 178 -8.27 -28.68 -3.78
C ALA A 178 -8.92 -27.91 -2.61
N GLY A 179 -10.23 -28.10 -2.39
CA GLY A 179 -10.99 -27.43 -1.33
C GLY A 179 -11.53 -26.05 -1.68
N ASN A 180 -11.27 -25.55 -2.88
CA ASN A 180 -11.81 -24.29 -3.37
C ASN A 180 -12.99 -24.53 -4.33
N VAL A 181 -14.06 -23.76 -4.20
CA VAL A 181 -15.22 -23.87 -5.09
C VAL A 181 -14.85 -23.41 -6.49
N VAL A 182 -15.09 -24.27 -7.47
CA VAL A 182 -15.00 -23.94 -8.90
C VAL A 182 -16.44 -23.66 -9.36
N PHE A 183 -16.77 -22.39 -9.57
CA PHE A 183 -18.15 -21.97 -9.92
C PHE A 183 -18.59 -22.51 -11.31
N ASN A 184 -19.90 -22.60 -11.51
CA ASN A 184 -20.45 -22.94 -12.80
C ASN A 184 -19.94 -21.97 -13.90
N ASN A 185 -19.47 -22.51 -15.02
CA ASN A 185 -18.76 -21.81 -16.10
C ASN A 185 -17.39 -21.22 -15.76
N ALA A 186 -16.85 -21.46 -14.57
CA ALA A 186 -15.49 -21.01 -14.23
C ALA A 186 -14.43 -21.93 -14.87
N THR A 187 -13.21 -21.44 -14.87
CA THR A 187 -12.03 -22.23 -15.31
C THR A 187 -11.36 -22.87 -14.11
N ALA A 188 -11.12 -24.18 -14.17
CA ALA A 188 -10.32 -24.91 -13.20
C ALA A 188 -8.86 -24.48 -13.24
N THR A 189 -8.09 -24.86 -12.22
CA THR A 189 -6.66 -24.55 -12.16
C THR A 189 -5.95 -25.09 -13.41
N PRO A 190 -5.18 -24.24 -14.12
CA PRO A 190 -4.43 -24.68 -15.30
C PRO A 190 -3.43 -25.78 -14.96
N ILE A 191 -3.34 -26.79 -15.83
CA ILE A 191 -2.47 -27.95 -15.62
C ILE A 191 -1.46 -28.09 -16.76
N ILE A 192 -0.23 -28.45 -16.41
CA ILE A 192 0.84 -28.74 -17.37
C ILE A 192 1.23 -30.24 -17.25
N ALA A 193 1.31 -30.89 -18.38
CA ALA A 193 1.75 -32.30 -18.45
C ALA A 193 2.56 -32.55 -19.72
N ASN A 194 3.56 -33.40 -19.63
CA ASN A 194 4.29 -33.85 -20.81
C ASN A 194 3.36 -34.60 -21.80
N VAL A 195 3.54 -34.34 -23.09
CA VAL A 195 2.79 -35.05 -24.13
C VAL A 195 2.87 -36.55 -23.91
N GLY A 196 1.73 -37.23 -23.90
CA GLY A 196 1.61 -38.67 -23.65
C GLY A 196 1.71 -39.08 -22.18
N SER A 197 1.85 -38.16 -21.23
CA SER A 197 1.85 -38.51 -19.79
C SER A 197 0.51 -38.15 -19.14
N ASN A 198 0.10 -38.99 -18.17
CA ASN A 198 -1.14 -38.78 -17.41
C ASN A 198 -0.87 -37.94 -16.15
N THR A 199 -1.60 -36.83 -15.99
CA THR A 199 -1.59 -36.04 -14.76
C THR A 199 -3.00 -35.96 -14.20
N ALA A 200 -3.18 -36.32 -12.93
CA ALA A 200 -4.48 -36.39 -12.29
C ALA A 200 -5.00 -34.99 -11.92
N ILE A 201 -6.29 -34.76 -12.13
CA ILE A 201 -7.02 -33.53 -11.72
C ILE A 201 -8.15 -33.98 -10.78
N PRO A 202 -7.97 -33.85 -9.46
CA PRO A 202 -8.99 -34.23 -8.50
C PRO A 202 -9.99 -33.11 -8.28
N PHE A 203 -11.27 -33.43 -8.36
CA PHE A 203 -12.39 -32.59 -7.95
C PHE A 203 -13.21 -33.30 -6.86
N THR A 204 -14.04 -32.54 -6.17
CA THR A 204 -15.04 -33.06 -5.24
C THR A 204 -16.40 -32.47 -5.61
N ILE A 205 -17.38 -33.34 -5.92
CA ILE A 205 -18.77 -32.94 -6.10
C ILE A 205 -19.44 -32.99 -4.73
N LYS A 206 -20.08 -31.93 -4.30
CA LYS A 206 -20.82 -31.85 -3.04
C LYS A 206 -22.30 -31.64 -3.30
N ASN A 207 -23.12 -32.29 -2.52
CA ASN A 207 -24.49 -31.90 -2.32
C ASN A 207 -24.55 -31.00 -1.08
N ILE A 208 -24.67 -29.68 -1.31
CA ILE A 208 -24.78 -28.72 -0.23
C ILE A 208 -26.24 -28.53 0.24
N GLY A 209 -27.20 -29.22 -0.41
CA GLY A 209 -28.57 -29.36 0.07
C GLY A 209 -28.64 -30.21 1.32
N THR A 210 -29.58 -29.88 2.21
CA THR A 210 -29.69 -30.52 3.54
C THR A 210 -30.81 -31.56 3.66
N VAL A 211 -31.69 -31.68 2.65
CA VAL A 211 -32.83 -32.59 2.68
C VAL A 211 -32.87 -33.53 1.46
N ASP A 212 -32.77 -33.00 0.25
CA ASP A 212 -32.91 -33.77 -0.95
C ASP A 212 -31.60 -34.37 -1.44
N THR A 213 -31.67 -35.57 -1.99
CA THR A 213 -30.53 -36.27 -2.58
C THR A 213 -30.19 -35.67 -3.95
N LEU A 214 -28.93 -35.32 -4.16
CA LEU A 214 -28.38 -34.89 -5.46
C LEU A 214 -28.13 -36.15 -6.32
N ASN A 215 -28.85 -36.24 -7.42
CA ASN A 215 -28.71 -37.31 -8.41
C ASN A 215 -27.83 -36.82 -9.56
N ILE A 216 -26.70 -37.42 -9.78
CA ILE A 216 -25.83 -37.13 -10.93
C ILE A 216 -26.20 -38.08 -12.06
N ASP A 217 -26.78 -37.54 -13.11
CA ASP A 217 -27.29 -38.33 -14.23
C ASP A 217 -26.17 -38.78 -15.15
N THR A 218 -25.23 -37.89 -15.45
CA THR A 218 -24.03 -38.18 -16.24
C THR A 218 -22.97 -37.11 -16.08
N ILE A 219 -21.71 -37.48 -16.34
CA ILE A 219 -20.58 -36.57 -16.45
C ILE A 219 -19.88 -36.84 -17.78
N TYR A 220 -19.61 -35.82 -18.57
CA TYR A 220 -18.95 -35.94 -19.85
C TYR A 220 -18.09 -34.73 -20.21
N LEU A 221 -17.26 -34.89 -21.22
CA LEU A 221 -16.32 -33.90 -21.71
C LEU A 221 -16.73 -33.44 -23.12
N SER A 222 -16.58 -32.16 -23.40
CA SER A 222 -16.75 -31.57 -24.73
C SER A 222 -15.63 -30.57 -25.04
N GLY A 223 -15.58 -30.06 -26.25
CA GLY A 223 -14.60 -29.07 -26.68
C GLY A 223 -13.50 -29.64 -27.55
N THR A 224 -12.64 -28.76 -28.06
CA THR A 224 -11.67 -29.07 -29.13
C THR A 224 -10.67 -30.16 -28.74
N ASN A 225 -10.25 -30.18 -27.47
CA ASN A 225 -9.26 -31.13 -26.98
C ASN A 225 -9.85 -32.04 -25.89
N ALA A 226 -11.16 -32.34 -25.94
CA ALA A 226 -11.81 -33.19 -24.94
C ALA A 226 -11.16 -34.58 -24.82
N GLY A 227 -10.60 -35.09 -25.92
CA GLY A 227 -9.87 -36.37 -25.92
C GLY A 227 -8.57 -36.38 -25.13
N ASP A 228 -8.03 -35.20 -24.76
CA ASP A 228 -6.84 -35.08 -23.92
C ASP A 228 -7.18 -35.17 -22.42
N PHE A 229 -8.47 -35.18 -22.09
CA PHE A 229 -8.98 -35.35 -20.73
C PHE A 229 -9.79 -36.63 -20.63
N THR A 230 -9.67 -37.34 -19.54
CA THR A 230 -10.40 -38.62 -19.32
C THR A 230 -10.97 -38.62 -17.90
N ILE A 231 -12.27 -38.87 -17.77
CA ILE A 231 -12.90 -39.07 -16.46
C ILE A 231 -12.53 -40.47 -15.97
N THR A 232 -11.89 -40.54 -14.81
CA THR A 232 -11.41 -41.78 -14.21
C THR A 232 -12.26 -42.25 -13.04
N ASN A 233 -12.99 -41.32 -12.43
CA ASN A 233 -13.94 -41.58 -11.35
C ASN A 233 -15.00 -40.47 -11.31
N PRO A 234 -16.31 -40.74 -11.24
CA PRO A 234 -16.97 -42.04 -11.28
C PRO A 234 -17.01 -42.64 -12.68
N THR A 235 -17.18 -43.97 -12.73
CA THR A 235 -17.29 -44.73 -14.00
C THR A 235 -18.69 -45.28 -14.24
N VAL A 236 -19.59 -45.13 -13.28
CA VAL A 236 -20.96 -45.66 -13.35
C VAL A 236 -21.97 -44.53 -13.11
N TYR A 237 -22.96 -44.43 -13.96
CA TYR A 237 -24.03 -43.42 -13.93
C TYR A 237 -25.42 -44.06 -14.06
N PRO A 238 -26.48 -43.53 -13.48
CA PRO A 238 -26.46 -42.41 -12.53
C PRO A 238 -25.92 -42.85 -11.15
N PHE A 239 -25.55 -41.85 -10.31
CA PHE A 239 -25.23 -42.08 -8.92
C PHE A 239 -25.76 -40.96 -8.02
N ASN A 240 -25.88 -41.24 -6.73
CA ASN A 240 -26.50 -40.35 -5.74
C ASN A 240 -25.47 -39.81 -4.77
N ILE A 241 -25.62 -38.53 -4.40
CA ILE A 241 -24.90 -37.88 -3.31
C ILE A 241 -25.94 -37.47 -2.26
N LEU A 242 -25.87 -38.07 -1.07
CA LEU A 242 -26.79 -37.80 0.01
C LEU A 242 -26.70 -36.33 0.48
N PRO A 243 -27.75 -35.80 1.14
CA PRO A 243 -27.72 -34.46 1.70
C PRO A 243 -26.46 -34.19 2.54
N SER A 244 -25.86 -33.02 2.39
CA SER A 244 -24.64 -32.59 3.10
C SER A 244 -23.44 -33.53 2.91
N SER A 245 -23.42 -34.33 1.87
CA SER A 245 -22.35 -35.30 1.57
C SER A 245 -21.62 -34.94 0.28
N ASN A 246 -20.58 -35.70 -0.04
CA ASN A 246 -19.77 -35.46 -1.23
C ASN A 246 -19.37 -36.77 -1.92
N SER A 247 -18.90 -36.63 -3.15
CA SER A 247 -18.33 -37.72 -3.97
C SER A 247 -17.07 -37.22 -4.69
N ALA A 248 -16.06 -38.06 -4.78
CA ALA A 248 -14.87 -37.73 -5.53
C ALA A 248 -15.14 -37.79 -7.04
N LEU A 249 -14.64 -36.81 -7.75
CA LEU A 249 -14.58 -36.78 -9.21
C LEU A 249 -13.10 -36.64 -9.60
N ALA A 250 -12.59 -37.52 -10.40
CA ALA A 250 -11.20 -37.53 -10.86
C ALA A 250 -11.11 -37.58 -12.36
N LEU A 251 -10.32 -36.68 -12.91
CA LEU A 251 -9.93 -36.70 -14.32
C LEU A 251 -8.42 -36.92 -14.44
N ASN A 252 -8.00 -37.42 -15.59
CA ASN A 252 -6.61 -37.38 -16.03
C ASN A 252 -6.51 -36.43 -17.24
N PHE A 253 -5.45 -35.66 -17.26
CA PHE A 253 -5.01 -34.88 -18.40
C PHE A 253 -3.83 -35.63 -19.05
N ASN A 254 -3.99 -35.96 -20.35
CA ASN A 254 -2.98 -36.60 -21.16
C ASN A 254 -2.90 -35.89 -22.51
N PRO A 255 -2.09 -34.84 -22.63
CA PRO A 255 -2.03 -34.05 -23.86
C PRO A 255 -1.52 -34.88 -25.02
N SER A 256 -2.26 -34.88 -26.12
CA SER A 256 -1.90 -35.57 -27.36
C SER A 256 -0.87 -34.84 -28.22
N ALA A 257 -0.69 -33.51 -27.97
CA ALA A 257 0.31 -32.69 -28.62
C ALA A 257 0.66 -31.46 -27.76
N ALA A 258 1.78 -30.81 -28.09
CA ALA A 258 2.24 -29.58 -27.43
C ALA A 258 1.26 -28.41 -27.60
N GLY A 259 1.30 -27.45 -26.66
CA GLY A 259 0.50 -26.24 -26.66
C GLY A 259 -0.80 -26.36 -25.86
N THR A 260 -1.61 -25.29 -25.92
CA THR A 260 -2.85 -25.18 -25.17
C THR A 260 -3.86 -26.26 -25.53
N ARG A 261 -4.45 -26.86 -24.50
CA ARG A 261 -5.48 -27.88 -24.56
C ARG A 261 -6.68 -27.44 -23.77
N THR A 262 -7.84 -27.40 -24.37
CA THR A 262 -9.08 -26.94 -23.72
C THR A 262 -10.19 -27.96 -23.85
N ALA A 263 -10.96 -28.12 -22.78
CA ALA A 263 -12.19 -28.90 -22.76
C ALA A 263 -13.20 -28.25 -21.83
N VAL A 264 -14.43 -28.71 -21.89
CA VAL A 264 -15.48 -28.37 -20.93
C VAL A 264 -15.94 -29.66 -20.27
N LEU A 265 -15.90 -29.70 -18.97
CA LEU A 265 -16.48 -30.75 -18.15
C LEU A 265 -17.93 -30.40 -17.89
N HIS A 266 -18.83 -31.31 -18.21
CA HIS A 266 -20.26 -31.20 -17.95
C HIS A 266 -20.67 -32.17 -16.86
N ILE A 267 -21.43 -31.72 -15.88
CA ILE A 267 -22.03 -32.53 -14.82
C ILE A 267 -23.52 -32.27 -14.85
N GLU A 268 -24.30 -33.26 -15.30
CA GLU A 268 -25.75 -33.19 -15.39
C GLU A 268 -26.36 -33.77 -14.11
N SER A 269 -27.32 -33.06 -13.51
CA SER A 269 -27.91 -33.45 -12.22
C SER A 269 -29.35 -32.99 -12.07
N ASN A 270 -29.99 -33.44 -11.00
CA ASN A 270 -31.33 -32.99 -10.61
C ASN A 270 -31.35 -31.67 -9.80
N ASP A 271 -30.24 -30.93 -9.77
CA ASP A 271 -30.25 -29.57 -9.21
C ASP A 271 -31.17 -28.69 -10.05
N GLY A 272 -32.29 -28.23 -9.46
CA GLY A 272 -33.30 -27.47 -10.16
C GLY A 272 -32.85 -26.08 -10.65
N LEU A 273 -31.73 -25.58 -10.15
CA LEU A 273 -31.17 -24.27 -10.49
C LEU A 273 -29.96 -24.37 -11.43
N THR A 274 -29.19 -25.43 -11.28
CA THR A 274 -28.01 -25.69 -12.09
C THR A 274 -28.02 -27.14 -12.56
N PRO A 275 -28.98 -27.51 -13.39
CA PRO A 275 -29.12 -28.90 -13.86
C PRO A 275 -27.91 -29.34 -14.69
N SER A 276 -27.22 -28.43 -15.34
CA SER A 276 -25.96 -28.63 -16.05
C SER A 276 -24.88 -27.75 -15.44
N TYR A 277 -23.91 -28.36 -14.74
CA TYR A 277 -22.78 -27.66 -14.15
C TYR A 277 -21.55 -27.77 -15.05
N LEU A 278 -21.02 -26.65 -15.49
CA LEU A 278 -19.94 -26.58 -16.45
C LEU A 278 -18.64 -26.13 -15.80
N ILE A 279 -17.54 -26.77 -16.14
CA ILE A 279 -16.19 -26.35 -15.72
C ILE A 279 -15.31 -26.30 -16.96
N ASN A 280 -14.72 -25.14 -17.22
CA ASN A 280 -13.74 -24.98 -18.29
C ASN A 280 -12.40 -25.56 -17.84
N LEU A 281 -11.93 -26.57 -18.56
CA LEU A 281 -10.62 -27.17 -18.33
C LEU A 281 -9.58 -26.51 -19.25
N TYR A 282 -8.46 -26.15 -18.67
CA TYR A 282 -7.33 -25.57 -19.37
C TYR A 282 -6.07 -26.32 -19.03
N GLY A 283 -5.40 -26.87 -20.04
CA GLY A 283 -4.14 -27.56 -19.89
C GLY A 283 -3.13 -27.15 -20.97
N ALA A 284 -1.86 -27.38 -20.72
CA ALA A 284 -0.81 -27.30 -21.72
C ALA A 284 -0.15 -28.66 -21.88
N GLY A 285 -0.14 -29.15 -23.10
CA GLY A 285 0.63 -30.31 -23.47
C GLY A 285 2.09 -29.94 -23.69
N ASP A 286 2.95 -30.83 -23.25
CA ASP A 286 4.39 -30.68 -23.24
C ASP A 286 4.84 -29.42 -22.55
N GLY A 287 5.13 -29.53 -21.37
CA GLY A 287 6.00 -28.77 -20.61
C GLY A 287 6.42 -27.44 -21.21
N LEU A 288 7.37 -26.98 -20.76
CA LEU A 288 8.07 -25.75 -20.95
C LEU A 288 8.68 -25.66 -22.36
N ALA A 289 8.77 -24.47 -22.92
CA ALA A 289 9.63 -24.22 -24.07
C ALA A 289 11.05 -24.75 -23.79
N THR A 290 11.86 -24.93 -24.82
CA THR A 290 13.27 -25.29 -24.61
C THR A 290 13.94 -24.22 -23.73
N GLU A 291 14.64 -24.62 -22.68
CA GLU A 291 15.36 -23.67 -21.82
C GLU A 291 16.38 -22.86 -22.65
N PRO A 292 16.51 -21.53 -22.44
CA PRO A 292 17.51 -20.73 -23.13
C PRO A 292 18.93 -21.24 -22.88
N ALA A 293 19.73 -21.34 -23.95
CA ALA A 293 21.08 -21.89 -23.88
C ALA A 293 22.11 -20.93 -23.24
N ALA A 294 21.78 -19.66 -23.11
CA ALA A 294 22.71 -18.64 -22.61
C ALA A 294 22.01 -17.63 -21.69
N GLN A 295 22.80 -17.07 -20.78
CA GLN A 295 22.41 -15.97 -19.92
C GLN A 295 22.96 -14.64 -20.48
N ALA A 296 22.37 -13.53 -19.99
CA ALA A 296 22.94 -12.18 -20.19
C ALA A 296 24.34 -12.08 -19.55
N SER A 297 25.10 -11.04 -19.95
CA SER A 297 26.44 -10.80 -19.44
C SER A 297 26.72 -9.30 -19.22
N ASN A 298 27.85 -8.97 -18.59
CA ASN A 298 28.39 -7.60 -18.45
C ASN A 298 27.43 -6.62 -17.80
N LEU A 299 26.89 -6.95 -16.61
CA LEU A 299 26.05 -6.04 -15.84
C LEU A 299 26.90 -4.88 -15.29
N THR A 300 26.52 -3.66 -15.64
CA THR A 300 27.16 -2.42 -15.18
C THR A 300 26.13 -1.40 -14.72
N PHE A 301 26.56 -0.43 -13.92
CA PHE A 301 25.67 0.64 -13.41
C PHE A 301 26.24 2.02 -13.75
N PRO A 302 26.10 2.50 -15.01
CA PRO A 302 26.70 3.75 -15.47
C PRO A 302 26.09 5.01 -14.84
N VAL A 303 24.86 4.91 -14.30
CA VAL A 303 24.26 5.99 -13.51
C VAL A 303 23.94 5.43 -12.13
N ASN A 304 24.59 6.01 -11.13
CA ASN A 304 24.40 5.64 -9.72
C ASN A 304 24.35 6.92 -8.89
N LYS A 305 23.12 7.42 -8.69
CA LYS A 305 22.80 8.60 -7.87
C LYS A 305 21.91 8.17 -6.70
N THR A 306 21.82 9.02 -5.68
CA THR A 306 20.96 8.76 -4.51
C THR A 306 19.49 8.51 -4.87
N PHE A 307 19.02 9.02 -6.00
CA PHE A 307 17.63 8.98 -6.47
C PHE A 307 17.44 8.28 -7.81
N ARG A 308 18.52 7.81 -8.44
CA ARG A 308 18.47 7.22 -9.78
C ARG A 308 19.57 6.18 -9.99
N LEU A 309 19.16 5.00 -10.41
CA LEU A 309 20.05 3.93 -10.84
C LEU A 309 19.70 3.53 -12.28
N VAL A 310 20.72 3.30 -13.11
CA VAL A 310 20.56 2.70 -14.43
C VAL A 310 21.50 1.51 -14.50
N GLY A 311 20.93 0.33 -14.77
CA GLY A 311 21.69 -0.88 -15.04
C GLY A 311 21.75 -1.14 -16.54
N ASN A 312 22.91 -1.52 -17.04
CA ASN A 312 23.13 -1.93 -18.43
C ASN A 312 23.69 -3.36 -18.45
N PHE A 313 23.26 -4.16 -19.41
CA PHE A 313 23.84 -5.47 -19.64
C PHE A 313 23.89 -5.81 -21.14
N THR A 314 24.74 -6.78 -21.49
CA THR A 314 24.78 -7.38 -22.81
C THR A 314 23.79 -8.54 -22.87
N THR A 315 22.98 -8.61 -23.91
CA THR A 315 21.98 -9.65 -24.10
C THR A 315 22.65 -11.03 -24.32
N ALA A 316 21.91 -12.09 -24.08
CA ALA A 316 22.37 -13.47 -24.28
C ALA A 316 22.69 -13.75 -25.75
N ASN A 317 23.70 -14.61 -25.98
CA ASN A 317 24.01 -15.12 -27.31
C ASN A 317 24.26 -16.63 -27.20
N PRO A 318 23.40 -17.51 -27.74
CA PRO A 318 22.22 -17.16 -28.54
C PRO A 318 21.14 -16.44 -27.72
N ALA A 319 20.36 -15.58 -28.39
CA ALA A 319 19.22 -14.89 -27.81
C ALA A 319 18.11 -15.89 -27.44
N PRO A 320 17.20 -15.56 -26.50
CA PRO A 320 15.95 -16.25 -26.30
C PRO A 320 15.14 -16.39 -27.60
N ASP A 321 14.22 -17.33 -27.64
CA ASP A 321 13.33 -17.53 -28.80
C ASP A 321 12.40 -16.34 -29.05
N ALA A 322 11.59 -16.38 -30.11
CA ALA A 322 10.74 -15.28 -30.53
C ALA A 322 9.63 -14.90 -29.49
N LEU A 323 9.27 -15.84 -28.60
CA LEU A 323 8.30 -15.63 -27.51
C LEU A 323 9.00 -15.41 -26.16
N GLY A 324 10.29 -15.61 -26.10
CA GLY A 324 11.10 -15.50 -24.89
C GLY A 324 11.59 -14.08 -24.62
N GLY A 325 12.40 -13.98 -23.57
CA GLY A 325 12.90 -12.67 -23.12
C GLY A 325 13.78 -12.75 -21.89
N TYR A 326 13.69 -11.70 -21.11
CA TYR A 326 14.47 -11.52 -19.87
C TYR A 326 13.56 -11.13 -18.73
N ILE A 327 13.84 -11.66 -17.55
CA ILE A 327 13.28 -11.18 -16.30
C ILE A 327 14.38 -10.59 -15.42
N ILE A 328 14.17 -9.39 -14.90
CA ILE A 328 15.10 -8.70 -14.02
C ILE A 328 14.49 -8.61 -12.65
N LEU A 329 15.10 -9.28 -11.68
CA LEU A 329 14.71 -9.22 -10.26
C LEU A 329 15.60 -8.24 -9.51
N ARG A 330 15.02 -7.52 -8.55
CA ARG A 330 15.71 -6.61 -7.63
C ARG A 330 15.37 -6.93 -6.18
N LYS A 331 16.39 -6.90 -5.33
CA LYS A 331 16.26 -6.98 -3.87
C LYS A 331 17.09 -5.89 -3.21
N GLU A 332 16.57 -5.28 -2.14
CA GLU A 332 17.31 -4.34 -1.32
C GLU A 332 17.99 -5.06 -0.15
N GLY A 333 19.22 -4.69 0.16
CA GLY A 333 19.94 -5.10 1.37
C GLY A 333 20.59 -6.49 1.33
N GLY A 334 20.35 -7.30 0.29
CA GLY A 334 20.98 -8.62 0.16
C GLY A 334 20.82 -9.23 -1.22
N PRO A 335 21.58 -10.30 -1.55
CA PRO A 335 21.50 -10.95 -2.85
C PRO A 335 20.09 -11.42 -3.20
N VAL A 336 19.79 -11.40 -4.50
CA VAL A 336 18.59 -12.05 -5.04
C VAL A 336 18.79 -13.57 -4.96
N THR A 337 18.03 -14.22 -4.11
CA THR A 337 17.99 -15.68 -3.95
C THR A 337 16.70 -16.27 -4.51
N ASP A 338 15.74 -15.42 -4.83
CA ASP A 338 14.47 -15.81 -5.41
C ASP A 338 14.67 -16.13 -6.88
N ILE A 339 14.02 -17.19 -7.35
CA ILE A 339 14.07 -17.63 -8.75
C ILE A 339 12.67 -17.60 -9.34
N PRO A 340 12.53 -17.23 -10.63
CA PRO A 340 11.25 -17.32 -11.31
C PRO A 340 10.83 -18.80 -11.47
N LEU A 341 9.51 -19.04 -11.44
CA LEU A 341 8.94 -20.36 -11.58
C LEU A 341 8.57 -20.62 -13.04
N ASP A 342 8.99 -21.75 -13.57
CA ASP A 342 8.60 -22.22 -14.88
C ASP A 342 7.09 -22.38 -15.00
N GLY A 343 6.56 -22.20 -16.20
CA GLY A 343 5.12 -22.17 -16.45
C GLY A 343 4.41 -20.92 -15.97
N THR A 344 5.14 -19.91 -15.51
CA THR A 344 4.57 -18.68 -14.98
C THR A 344 5.17 -17.46 -15.68
N SER A 345 4.33 -16.62 -16.26
CA SER A 345 4.75 -15.31 -16.77
C SER A 345 4.63 -14.24 -15.68
N TYR A 346 5.64 -13.42 -15.58
CA TYR A 346 5.70 -12.33 -14.61
C TYR A 346 5.62 -10.97 -15.31
N GLN A 347 5.18 -9.98 -14.55
CA GLN A 347 5.10 -8.59 -15.01
C GLN A 347 5.87 -7.66 -14.07
N ARG A 348 6.32 -6.54 -14.59
CA ARG A 348 6.96 -5.49 -13.80
C ARG A 348 6.10 -5.09 -12.61
N GLY A 349 6.71 -4.92 -11.45
CA GLY A 349 6.05 -4.57 -10.21
C GLY A 349 5.62 -5.76 -9.35
N GLN A 350 5.46 -6.96 -9.92
CA GLN A 350 5.22 -8.19 -9.15
C GLN A 350 6.38 -8.52 -8.21
N THR A 351 6.09 -9.35 -7.22
CA THR A 351 7.11 -9.91 -6.31
C THR A 351 7.27 -11.41 -6.54
N ILE A 352 8.51 -11.87 -6.47
CA ILE A 352 8.85 -13.28 -6.39
C ILE A 352 9.60 -13.44 -5.07
N GLY A 353 8.99 -14.12 -4.11
CA GLY A 353 9.53 -14.16 -2.75
C GLY A 353 9.74 -12.74 -2.18
N SER A 354 10.98 -12.41 -1.87
CA SER A 354 11.40 -11.09 -1.35
C SER A 354 11.89 -10.12 -2.43
N SER A 355 11.98 -10.58 -3.69
CA SER A 355 12.48 -9.80 -4.83
C SER A 355 11.35 -9.17 -5.64
N LYS A 356 11.62 -8.02 -6.23
CA LYS A 356 10.68 -7.29 -7.09
C LYS A 356 11.07 -7.43 -8.55
N VAL A 357 10.09 -7.68 -9.42
CA VAL A 357 10.30 -7.71 -10.87
C VAL A 357 10.44 -6.26 -11.37
N VAL A 358 11.61 -5.95 -11.91
CA VAL A 358 11.92 -4.63 -12.52
C VAL A 358 11.52 -4.60 -13.99
N TYR A 359 11.67 -5.73 -14.66
CA TYR A 359 11.36 -5.90 -16.07
C TYR A 359 11.03 -7.37 -16.34
N ALA A 360 10.12 -7.63 -17.23
CA ALA A 360 9.90 -8.93 -17.83
C ALA A 360 9.40 -8.74 -19.27
N GLY A 361 10.06 -9.37 -20.22
CA GLY A 361 9.67 -9.29 -21.63
C GLY A 361 10.85 -9.47 -22.61
N PRO A 362 10.54 -9.39 -23.93
CA PRO A 362 11.54 -9.50 -24.97
C PRO A 362 12.43 -8.28 -25.04
N ILE A 363 13.68 -8.47 -25.36
CA ILE A 363 14.67 -7.41 -25.61
C ILE A 363 15.26 -7.62 -26.99
N SER A 364 15.23 -6.56 -27.81
CA SER A 364 15.88 -6.52 -29.11
C SER A 364 17.22 -5.82 -29.04
N GLY A 365 18.21 -6.29 -29.81
CA GLY A 365 19.56 -5.75 -29.86
C GLY A 365 20.54 -6.43 -28.92
N ASN A 366 21.80 -5.98 -28.93
CA ASN A 366 22.91 -6.62 -28.23
C ASN A 366 23.11 -6.13 -26.79
N SER A 367 22.34 -5.14 -26.34
CA SER A 367 22.42 -4.59 -25.00
C SER A 367 21.08 -4.00 -24.57
N TYR A 368 20.87 -3.90 -23.28
CA TYR A 368 19.67 -3.31 -22.71
C TYR A 368 19.99 -2.45 -21.49
N SER A 369 19.29 -1.32 -21.40
CA SER A 369 19.34 -0.43 -20.25
C SER A 369 18.02 -0.53 -19.50
N PHE A 370 18.07 -0.81 -18.20
CA PHE A 370 16.90 -0.81 -17.34
C PHE A 370 17.02 0.24 -16.23
N ARG A 371 15.86 0.69 -15.78
CA ARG A 371 15.75 1.73 -14.76
C ARG A 371 14.79 1.27 -13.67
N PRO A 372 15.31 0.79 -12.55
CA PRO A 372 14.46 0.48 -11.40
C PRO A 372 13.89 1.77 -10.81
N THR A 373 12.67 1.69 -10.30
CA THR A 373 12.01 2.79 -9.61
C THR A 373 12.25 2.74 -8.11
N TYR A 374 11.93 3.84 -7.41
CA TYR A 374 12.02 3.94 -5.95
C TYR A 374 13.44 3.66 -5.42
N ILE A 375 14.41 4.35 -5.99
CA ILE A 375 15.83 4.30 -5.58
C ILE A 375 16.06 5.36 -4.51
N MET A 376 16.72 4.97 -3.41
CA MET A 376 16.98 5.79 -2.23
C MET A 376 18.47 5.87 -1.91
N ALA A 377 18.86 6.92 -1.20
CA ALA A 377 20.22 7.19 -0.77
C ALA A 377 20.74 6.11 0.20
N GLY A 378 22.01 5.77 0.07
CA GLY A 378 22.71 4.87 0.99
C GLY A 378 22.20 3.42 1.00
N LYS A 379 21.51 2.98 -0.08
CA LYS A 379 20.93 1.64 -0.18
C LYS A 379 21.71 0.78 -1.16
N THR A 380 21.84 -0.50 -0.83
CA THR A 380 22.41 -1.50 -1.72
C THR A 380 21.29 -2.27 -2.40
N TYR A 381 21.27 -2.24 -3.72
CA TYR A 381 20.33 -2.96 -4.56
C TYR A 381 21.06 -4.09 -5.28
N HIS A 382 20.55 -5.30 -5.13
CA HIS A 382 21.04 -6.49 -5.82
C HIS A 382 20.09 -6.84 -6.95
N PHE A 383 20.64 -7.33 -8.05
CA PHE A 383 19.90 -7.70 -9.24
C PHE A 383 20.29 -9.11 -9.68
N SER A 384 19.32 -9.84 -10.23
CA SER A 384 19.54 -11.06 -10.99
C SER A 384 18.72 -11.01 -12.27
N ILE A 385 19.35 -11.38 -13.38
CA ILE A 385 18.75 -11.34 -14.72
C ILE A 385 18.75 -12.78 -15.24
N PHE A 386 17.53 -13.26 -15.52
CA PHE A 386 17.31 -14.60 -16.07
C PHE A 386 16.81 -14.47 -17.51
N THR A 387 17.25 -15.33 -18.39
CA THR A 387 16.64 -15.53 -19.70
C THR A 387 15.51 -16.52 -19.62
N TYR A 388 14.51 -16.43 -20.48
CA TYR A 388 13.45 -17.41 -20.62
C TYR A 388 13.03 -17.55 -22.09
N ASN A 389 12.51 -18.73 -22.44
CA ASN A 389 11.83 -19.01 -23.69
C ASN A 389 10.35 -19.28 -23.45
N GLY A 390 9.51 -19.12 -24.47
CA GLY A 390 8.07 -19.32 -24.39
C GLY A 390 7.35 -18.19 -23.69
N ASP A 391 6.04 -18.30 -23.59
CA ASP A 391 5.15 -17.36 -22.92
C ASP A 391 4.01 -18.08 -22.20
N GLY A 392 3.42 -17.47 -21.17
CA GLY A 392 2.36 -18.07 -20.38
C GLY A 392 2.80 -19.35 -19.68
N VAL A 393 1.98 -20.38 -19.78
CA VAL A 393 2.19 -21.69 -19.12
C VAL A 393 3.35 -22.50 -19.70
N VAL A 394 3.90 -22.10 -20.83
CA VAL A 394 5.07 -22.77 -21.44
C VAL A 394 6.38 -22.02 -21.20
N THR A 395 6.36 -20.96 -20.42
CA THR A 395 7.57 -20.21 -20.08
C THR A 395 8.56 -21.09 -19.37
N ASN A 396 9.82 -21.12 -19.86
CA ASN A 396 10.93 -21.86 -19.28
C ASN A 396 12.11 -20.94 -19.01
N TYR A 397 12.45 -20.79 -17.72
CA TYR A 397 13.52 -19.92 -17.27
C TYR A 397 14.84 -20.67 -17.18
N ASN A 398 15.91 -20.12 -17.78
CA ASN A 398 17.24 -20.58 -17.42
C ASN A 398 17.57 -20.05 -16.01
N THR A 399 17.45 -20.91 -15.02
CA THR A 399 17.74 -20.58 -13.61
C THR A 399 19.17 -20.85 -13.21
N SER A 400 19.95 -21.44 -14.14
CA SER A 400 21.37 -21.78 -13.91
C SER A 400 22.24 -20.54 -14.14
N ASN A 401 22.99 -20.12 -13.11
CA ASN A 401 23.96 -19.02 -13.19
C ASN A 401 23.41 -17.71 -13.80
N PRO A 402 22.34 -17.15 -13.26
CA PRO A 402 21.80 -15.89 -13.76
C PRO A 402 22.84 -14.77 -13.65
N LEU A 403 22.78 -13.80 -14.57
CA LEU A 403 23.65 -12.64 -14.47
C LEU A 403 23.27 -11.83 -13.22
N SER A 404 24.17 -11.78 -12.26
CA SER A 404 23.94 -11.10 -10.98
C SER A 404 24.92 -9.97 -10.75
N GLY A 405 24.49 -8.95 -10.02
CA GLY A 405 25.33 -7.84 -9.62
C GLY A 405 24.63 -6.93 -8.64
N SER A 406 25.35 -5.96 -8.09
CA SER A 406 24.80 -5.02 -7.14
C SER A 406 25.37 -3.62 -7.33
N ALA A 407 24.60 -2.62 -6.87
CA ALA A 407 25.06 -1.26 -6.76
C ALA A 407 24.60 -0.67 -5.42
N THR A 408 25.52 0.04 -4.76
CA THR A 408 25.20 0.83 -3.57
C THR A 408 25.09 2.28 -3.99
N THR A 409 23.95 2.90 -3.75
CA THR A 409 23.77 4.33 -4.01
C THR A 409 24.57 5.15 -3.01
N PRO A 410 25.08 6.35 -3.39
CA PRO A 410 25.70 7.26 -2.44
C PRO A 410 24.77 7.56 -1.26
N ALA A 411 25.34 7.85 -0.10
CA ALA A 411 24.57 8.28 1.08
C ALA A 411 24.05 9.72 0.90
N SER A 412 24.81 10.55 0.18
CA SER A 412 24.46 11.92 -0.22
C SER A 412 25.34 12.30 -1.42
N MET A 413 24.88 13.29 -2.21
CA MET A 413 25.63 13.89 -3.31
C MET A 413 26.06 15.34 -2.99
N VAL A 414 25.86 15.78 -1.74
CA VAL A 414 26.29 17.12 -1.32
C VAL A 414 27.78 17.31 -1.58
N SER A 415 28.14 18.44 -2.17
CA SER A 415 29.54 18.81 -2.38
C SER A 415 30.26 18.93 -1.02
N PRO A 416 31.49 18.40 -0.85
CA PRO A 416 32.26 18.61 0.37
C PRO A 416 32.50 20.09 0.69
N THR A 417 32.38 20.97 -0.29
CA THR A 417 32.59 22.42 -0.16
C THR A 417 31.31 23.23 -0.05
N GLU A 418 30.13 22.60 -0.10
CA GLU A 418 28.82 23.25 -0.16
C GLU A 418 28.65 24.30 0.95
N TYR A 419 29.00 23.96 2.16
CA TYR A 419 28.79 24.81 3.33
C TYR A 419 30.08 25.45 3.86
N ASN A 420 31.17 25.47 3.08
CA ASN A 420 32.47 25.99 3.55
C ASN A 420 32.44 27.47 3.95
N GLY A 421 31.55 28.26 3.35
CA GLY A 421 31.36 29.67 3.68
C GLY A 421 30.48 29.92 4.91
N ILE A 422 29.85 28.89 5.47
CA ILE A 422 28.87 29.01 6.55
C ILE A 422 29.57 28.81 7.90
N ASN A 423 29.64 29.90 8.69
CA ASN A 423 30.25 29.88 10.00
C ASN A 423 29.17 29.94 11.11
N THR A 424 28.97 28.86 11.81
CA THR A 424 27.98 28.77 12.92
C THR A 424 28.32 29.65 14.13
N ALA A 425 29.51 30.23 14.21
CA ALA A 425 29.88 31.18 15.26
C ALA A 425 29.71 32.67 14.85
N ALA A 426 29.36 32.92 13.59
CA ALA A 426 29.17 34.27 13.06
C ALA A 426 27.75 34.79 13.30
N THR A 427 27.63 36.05 13.71
CA THR A 427 26.31 36.72 13.85
C THR A 427 25.59 36.87 12.50
N THR A 428 26.31 36.73 11.39
CA THR A 428 25.79 36.77 10.01
C THR A 428 25.24 35.41 9.54
N PHE A 429 25.34 34.37 10.37
CA PHE A 429 25.01 32.99 10.01
C PHE A 429 23.69 32.82 9.25
N VAL A 430 22.61 33.48 9.71
CA VAL A 430 21.29 33.39 9.07
C VAL A 430 21.31 33.99 7.67
N ASN A 431 21.95 35.15 7.53
CA ASN A 431 22.07 35.84 6.22
C ASN A 431 23.00 35.09 5.26
N ASP A 432 24.11 34.55 5.78
CA ASP A 432 25.07 33.78 4.99
C ASP A 432 24.37 32.51 4.46
N LEU A 433 23.60 31.84 5.31
CA LEU A 433 22.85 30.63 4.93
C LEU A 433 21.74 30.97 3.91
N SER A 434 20.98 32.04 4.13
CA SER A 434 19.98 32.54 3.16
C SER A 434 20.62 32.85 1.82
N SER A 435 21.76 33.54 1.82
CA SER A 435 22.49 33.89 0.59
C SER A 435 23.02 32.69 -0.16
N LEU A 436 23.33 31.58 0.54
CA LEU A 436 23.78 30.34 -0.09
C LEU A 436 22.63 29.63 -0.80
N ILE A 437 21.43 29.58 -0.21
CA ILE A 437 20.34 28.71 -0.67
C ILE A 437 19.28 29.44 -1.49
N ASN A 438 19.21 30.76 -1.44
CA ASN A 438 18.20 31.53 -2.16
C ASN A 438 18.41 31.55 -3.68
N PRO A 439 19.63 31.77 -4.23
CA PRO A 439 19.80 31.69 -5.68
C PRO A 439 19.50 30.28 -6.15
N HIS A 440 18.39 30.09 -6.83
CA HIS A 440 18.00 28.80 -7.38
C HIS A 440 17.23 28.97 -8.70
N ASP A 441 17.20 27.93 -9.50
CA ASP A 441 16.45 27.89 -10.74
C ASP A 441 14.96 27.76 -10.46
N ASP A 442 14.18 28.65 -11.03
CA ASP A 442 12.73 28.67 -10.91
C ASP A 442 12.12 27.45 -11.60
N GLN A 443 11.20 26.78 -10.91
CA GLN A 443 10.47 25.64 -11.45
C GLN A 443 9.00 26.04 -11.63
N PHE A 444 8.44 25.66 -12.77
CA PHE A 444 7.01 25.86 -12.96
C PHE A 444 6.21 24.88 -12.09
N TYR A 445 5.15 25.36 -11.45
CA TYR A 445 4.26 24.55 -10.63
C TYR A 445 3.72 23.31 -11.37
N SER A 446 3.54 23.42 -12.70
CA SER A 446 3.10 22.31 -13.55
C SER A 446 4.14 21.20 -13.74
N THR A 447 5.42 21.46 -13.50
CA THR A 447 6.49 20.45 -13.70
C THR A 447 6.63 19.48 -12.53
N TYR A 448 5.96 19.73 -11.41
CA TYR A 448 6.05 18.90 -10.21
C TYR A 448 5.69 17.42 -10.48
N ALA A 449 4.60 17.16 -11.21
CA ALA A 449 4.16 15.80 -11.48
C ALA A 449 5.21 14.95 -12.21
N PRO A 450 5.77 15.37 -13.36
CA PRO A 450 6.74 14.54 -14.08
C PRO A 450 8.09 14.39 -13.35
N THR A 451 8.40 15.24 -12.41
CA THR A 451 9.70 15.21 -11.70
C THR A 451 9.58 14.54 -10.33
N MET A 452 8.80 15.10 -9.42
CA MET A 452 8.73 14.66 -8.04
C MET A 452 7.85 13.43 -7.84
N ILE A 453 6.66 13.42 -8.45
CA ILE A 453 5.71 12.30 -8.28
C ILE A 453 6.33 11.00 -8.78
N TYR A 454 6.90 11.00 -9.97
CA TYR A 454 7.41 9.76 -10.58
C TYR A 454 8.71 9.26 -9.94
N LEU A 455 9.47 10.10 -9.27
CA LEU A 455 10.74 9.70 -8.70
C LEU A 455 10.67 9.39 -7.20
N PHE A 456 9.86 10.11 -6.43
CA PHE A 456 9.92 10.08 -4.98
C PHE A 456 8.63 9.66 -4.29
N GLN A 457 7.48 10.06 -4.84
CA GLN A 457 6.21 9.91 -4.13
C GLN A 457 5.47 8.64 -4.49
N THR A 458 6.00 7.85 -5.40
CA THR A 458 5.34 6.68 -5.95
C THR A 458 6.17 5.43 -5.82
N ARG A 459 5.49 4.29 -5.79
CA ARG A 459 6.09 2.96 -5.92
C ARG A 459 5.34 2.16 -6.97
N ASP A 460 6.02 1.18 -7.56
CA ASP A 460 5.39 0.25 -8.48
C ASP A 460 4.50 -0.73 -7.74
N THR A 461 3.39 -1.08 -8.35
CA THR A 461 2.55 -2.20 -7.94
C THR A 461 2.50 -3.25 -9.05
N PHE A 462 1.71 -4.27 -8.84
CA PHE A 462 1.44 -5.27 -9.85
C PHE A 462 0.77 -4.63 -11.08
N ALA A 463 1.26 -4.98 -12.26
CA ALA A 463 0.69 -4.52 -13.53
C ALA A 463 -0.62 -5.25 -13.82
N VAL A 464 -1.63 -4.48 -14.19
CA VAL A 464 -2.95 -5.03 -14.54
C VAL A 464 -3.03 -5.33 -16.03
N VAL A 465 -2.27 -4.63 -16.88
CA VAL A 465 -2.37 -4.72 -18.34
C VAL A 465 -1.01 -4.68 -19.00
N GLY A 466 -0.70 -5.72 -19.77
CA GLY A 466 0.45 -5.79 -20.67
C GLY A 466 1.81 -5.96 -20.00
N ALA A 467 2.76 -6.53 -20.72
CA ALA A 467 4.13 -6.65 -20.28
C ALA A 467 4.74 -5.25 -20.08
N ASN A 468 5.53 -5.07 -19.03
CA ASN A 468 6.24 -3.83 -18.69
C ASN A 468 5.38 -2.59 -18.38
N THR A 469 4.06 -2.69 -18.43
CA THR A 469 3.15 -1.70 -17.87
C THR A 469 2.84 -2.05 -16.42
N PHE A 470 2.62 -1.06 -15.58
CA PHE A 470 2.31 -1.28 -14.17
C PHE A 470 1.55 -0.09 -13.60
N THR A 471 0.66 -0.40 -12.66
CA THR A 471 0.00 0.59 -11.84
C THR A 471 0.96 1.10 -10.79
N LYS A 472 1.04 2.41 -10.61
CA LYS A 472 1.84 3.04 -9.56
C LYS A 472 0.98 3.38 -8.35
N VAL A 473 1.64 3.56 -7.21
CA VAL A 473 1.03 4.05 -5.98
C VAL A 473 1.59 5.42 -5.67
N ILE A 474 0.72 6.42 -5.50
CA ILE A 474 1.08 7.66 -4.83
C ILE A 474 0.68 7.56 -3.36
N THR A 475 1.52 8.07 -2.48
CA THR A 475 1.26 8.11 -1.04
C THR A 475 1.05 9.56 -0.60
N CYS A 476 -0.06 9.84 0.05
CA CYS A 476 -0.31 11.14 0.68
C CYS A 476 0.76 11.40 1.74
N ALA A 477 1.43 12.54 1.66
CA ALA A 477 2.52 12.86 2.57
C ALA A 477 2.04 12.93 4.03
N TYR A 478 0.90 13.56 4.29
CA TYR A 478 0.43 13.83 5.64
C TYR A 478 -0.37 12.69 6.28
N SER A 479 -1.19 11.99 5.50
CA SER A 479 -2.09 10.94 6.03
C SER A 479 -1.64 9.51 5.77
N ARG A 480 -0.65 9.31 4.89
CA ARG A 480 -0.19 8.00 4.42
C ARG A 480 -1.23 7.22 3.60
N GLU A 481 -2.31 7.86 3.15
CA GLU A 481 -3.21 7.25 2.17
C GLU A 481 -2.41 6.81 0.94
N GLU A 482 -2.68 5.62 0.46
CA GLU A 482 -2.11 5.09 -0.79
C GLU A 482 -3.17 5.08 -1.88
N LYS A 483 -2.88 5.68 -3.02
CA LYS A 483 -3.79 5.72 -4.17
C LYS A 483 -3.13 5.11 -5.40
N LEU A 484 -3.81 4.16 -6.02
CA LEU A 484 -3.40 3.61 -7.31
C LEU A 484 -3.66 4.60 -8.43
N TYR A 485 -2.74 4.67 -9.38
CA TYR A 485 -2.94 5.44 -10.61
C TYR A 485 -2.18 4.82 -11.78
N ASN A 486 -2.63 5.13 -12.99
CA ASN A 486 -1.93 4.81 -14.23
C ASN A 486 -1.24 6.07 -14.78
N GLU A 487 -0.14 5.90 -15.50
CA GLU A 487 0.51 7.03 -16.18
C GLU A 487 -0.30 7.49 -17.41
N PRO A 488 -0.31 8.81 -17.71
CA PRO A 488 0.32 9.91 -16.97
C PRO A 488 -0.41 10.19 -15.65
N PHE A 489 0.30 10.74 -14.64
CA PHE A 489 -0.32 11.10 -13.37
C PHE A 489 -1.36 12.21 -13.56
N ASP A 490 -2.57 11.95 -13.09
CA ASP A 490 -3.69 12.91 -13.13
C ASP A 490 -4.04 13.37 -11.71
N TRP A 491 -3.83 14.65 -11.44
CA TRP A 491 -4.17 15.27 -10.16
C TRP A 491 -5.66 15.17 -9.85
N THR A 492 -6.50 15.49 -10.85
CA THR A 492 -7.95 15.49 -10.69
C THR A 492 -8.48 14.08 -10.46
N GLY A 493 -8.10 13.13 -11.33
CA GLY A 493 -8.56 11.74 -11.23
C GLY A 493 -8.07 11.02 -9.97
N THR A 494 -6.91 11.42 -9.42
CA THR A 494 -6.42 10.86 -8.14
C THR A 494 -7.02 11.57 -6.92
N GLY A 495 -7.53 12.80 -7.09
CA GLY A 495 -7.99 13.65 -5.99
C GLY A 495 -6.87 14.16 -5.08
N TYR A 496 -5.64 14.20 -5.60
CA TYR A 496 -4.47 14.75 -4.92
C TYR A 496 -4.18 16.17 -5.39
N SER A 497 -3.47 16.91 -4.57
CA SER A 497 -2.94 18.22 -4.92
C SER A 497 -1.49 18.38 -4.46
N ARG A 498 -0.86 19.44 -4.94
CA ARG A 498 0.46 19.90 -4.54
C ARG A 498 0.28 20.81 -3.32
N GLU A 499 0.58 20.30 -2.16
CA GLU A 499 0.41 20.99 -0.90
C GLU A 499 1.67 21.79 -0.55
N HIS A 500 1.51 23.07 -0.28
CA HIS A 500 2.53 23.92 0.29
C HIS A 500 2.61 23.69 1.80
N SER A 501 3.69 23.08 2.31
CA SER A 501 3.88 22.90 3.75
C SER A 501 3.94 24.24 4.46
N TYR A 502 4.77 25.19 3.99
CA TYR A 502 4.65 26.60 4.33
C TYR A 502 3.52 27.16 3.45
N ALA A 503 2.34 27.31 4.01
CA ALA A 503 1.14 27.61 3.23
C ALA A 503 1.32 28.93 2.42
N HIS A 504 0.85 28.94 1.18
CA HIS A 504 1.03 30.11 0.33
C HIS A 504 0.38 31.38 0.93
N THR A 505 -0.71 31.21 1.70
CA THR A 505 -1.37 32.30 2.43
C THR A 505 -0.52 32.89 3.56
N TRP A 506 0.52 32.20 4.00
CA TRP A 506 1.46 32.69 5.00
C TRP A 506 2.62 33.45 4.37
N MET A 507 2.83 33.31 3.06
CA MET A 507 3.94 33.95 2.36
C MET A 507 3.74 35.47 2.38
N PRO A 508 4.76 36.25 2.77
CA PRO A 508 4.64 37.74 2.81
C PRO A 508 4.35 38.34 1.44
N SER A 509 4.64 37.64 0.38
CA SER A 509 4.37 38.02 -1.00
C SER A 509 2.95 37.69 -1.47
N TYR A 510 2.08 37.18 -0.60
CA TYR A 510 0.67 36.92 -0.90
C TYR A 510 -0.11 38.24 -1.18
N PRO A 511 -1.06 38.31 -2.12
CA PRO A 511 -1.72 37.23 -2.82
C PRO A 511 -0.84 36.67 -3.95
N ALA A 512 -0.15 35.62 -3.65
CA ALA A 512 0.76 35.00 -4.57
C ALA A 512 0.14 33.76 -5.20
N ASP A 513 -1.12 33.79 -5.57
CA ASP A 513 -1.67 32.88 -6.58
C ASP A 513 -1.02 33.16 -7.95
N ASN A 514 0.22 33.60 -7.90
CA ASN A 514 1.03 33.84 -9.06
C ASN A 514 2.00 32.69 -9.22
N PRO A 515 1.71 31.71 -10.11
CA PRO A 515 2.60 30.61 -10.38
C PRO A 515 3.96 31.04 -10.99
N GLU A 516 4.16 32.34 -11.15
CA GLU A 516 5.41 32.93 -11.63
C GLU A 516 6.38 33.32 -10.50
N LYS A 517 5.98 33.20 -9.22
CA LYS A 517 6.87 33.54 -8.11
C LYS A 517 7.69 32.34 -7.65
N PRO A 518 9.02 32.51 -7.46
CA PRO A 518 9.93 31.43 -7.04
C PRO A 518 9.45 30.72 -5.77
N GLU A 519 9.04 31.45 -4.76
CA GLU A 519 8.61 30.92 -3.49
C GLU A 519 7.34 30.07 -3.58
N TYR A 520 6.46 30.34 -4.56
CA TYR A 520 5.26 29.53 -4.82
C TYR A 520 5.61 28.23 -5.51
N ASN A 521 6.62 28.24 -6.33
CA ASN A 521 7.05 27.11 -7.18
C ASN A 521 8.11 26.24 -6.52
N ASP A 522 8.65 26.64 -5.38
CA ASP A 522 9.76 25.96 -4.73
C ASP A 522 9.36 24.53 -4.29
N GLN A 523 10.00 23.57 -4.91
CA GLN A 523 9.66 22.15 -4.71
C GLN A 523 10.17 21.59 -3.37
N HIS A 524 11.04 22.27 -2.64
CA HIS A 524 11.34 21.93 -1.26
C HIS A 524 10.12 22.06 -0.33
N ASN A 525 9.18 22.94 -0.70
CA ASN A 525 7.95 23.20 0.04
C ASN A 525 6.76 22.32 -0.37
N LEU A 526 6.80 21.66 -1.54
CA LEU A 526 5.66 20.98 -2.14
C LEU A 526 5.63 19.48 -1.83
N TYR A 527 4.45 18.99 -1.42
CA TYR A 527 4.20 17.56 -1.18
C TYR A 527 2.85 17.12 -1.76
N PRO A 528 2.74 15.88 -2.26
CA PRO A 528 1.45 15.36 -2.72
C PRO A 528 0.58 15.02 -1.52
N THR A 529 -0.62 15.58 -1.46
CA THR A 529 -1.59 15.30 -0.40
C THR A 529 -3.00 15.17 -0.95
N ARG A 530 -3.86 14.46 -0.22
CA ARG A 530 -5.27 14.34 -0.55
C ARG A 530 -5.96 15.69 -0.43
N GLN A 531 -6.60 16.16 -1.49
CA GLN A 531 -7.19 17.50 -1.52
C GLN A 531 -8.35 17.65 -0.54
N THR A 532 -9.30 16.73 -0.57
CA THR A 532 -10.53 16.85 0.20
C THR A 532 -10.37 16.55 1.70
N ASN A 533 -9.71 15.44 2.03
CA ASN A 533 -9.68 14.93 3.41
C ASN A 533 -8.43 15.37 4.18
N VAL A 534 -7.44 15.93 3.52
CA VAL A 534 -6.19 16.36 4.14
C VAL A 534 -5.99 17.85 4.03
N ASN A 535 -5.98 18.42 2.81
CA ASN A 535 -5.77 19.86 2.65
C ASN A 535 -6.95 20.65 3.19
N ALA A 536 -8.18 20.21 2.92
CA ALA A 536 -9.38 20.83 3.47
C ALA A 536 -9.42 20.74 5.01
N LEU A 537 -8.98 19.62 5.58
CA LEU A 537 -8.90 19.43 7.03
C LEU A 537 -7.81 20.29 7.66
N ARG A 538 -6.61 20.33 7.04
CA ARG A 538 -5.52 21.18 7.49
C ARG A 538 -5.89 22.67 7.39
N CYS A 539 -6.52 23.08 6.29
CA CYS A 539 -7.02 24.45 6.07
C CYS A 539 -6.02 25.56 6.46
N ASN A 540 -4.74 25.34 6.17
CA ASN A 540 -3.62 26.23 6.54
C ASN A 540 -3.41 26.42 8.06
N TYR A 541 -4.01 25.61 8.94
CA TYR A 541 -3.65 25.61 10.36
C TYR A 541 -2.15 25.32 10.54
N PRO A 542 -1.51 25.92 11.57
CA PRO A 542 -0.15 25.57 11.94
C PRO A 542 0.01 24.08 12.19
N PHE A 543 1.21 23.57 11.97
CA PHE A 543 1.55 22.24 12.41
C PHE A 543 1.85 22.21 13.90
N GLY A 544 1.37 21.17 14.59
CA GLY A 544 1.55 21.04 16.03
C GLY A 544 1.19 19.66 16.54
N GLU A 545 1.51 19.39 17.79
CA GLU A 545 1.13 18.17 18.48
C GLU A 545 -0.30 18.27 18.97
N VAL A 546 -1.14 17.33 18.54
CA VAL A 546 -2.54 17.28 18.92
C VAL A 546 -2.69 16.64 20.29
N VAL A 547 -3.24 17.41 21.25
CA VAL A 547 -3.60 16.91 22.58
C VAL A 547 -5.07 16.45 22.59
N THR A 548 -5.96 17.22 21.96
CA THR A 548 -7.39 16.90 21.85
C THR A 548 -7.76 16.82 20.37
N PRO A 549 -7.99 15.62 19.82
CA PRO A 549 -8.42 15.46 18.45
C PRO A 549 -9.79 16.09 18.16
N ILE A 550 -9.94 16.69 16.98
CA ILE A 550 -11.21 17.21 16.46
C ILE A 550 -11.67 16.36 15.28
N SER A 551 -10.76 16.04 14.35
CA SER A 551 -11.02 15.24 13.18
C SER A 551 -9.74 14.60 12.68
N SER A 552 -9.82 13.38 12.17
CA SER A 552 -8.65 12.63 11.66
C SER A 552 -8.98 12.00 10.31
N PHE A 553 -7.96 11.87 9.51
CA PHE A 553 -8.01 11.06 8.29
C PHE A 553 -6.74 10.21 8.22
N LEU A 554 -6.88 8.91 8.44
CA LEU A 554 -5.75 7.97 8.59
C LEU A 554 -4.74 8.49 9.64
N GLU A 555 -3.47 8.66 9.26
CA GLU A 555 -2.43 9.12 10.17
C GLU A 555 -2.40 10.67 10.36
N GLY A 556 -3.24 11.44 9.66
CA GLY A 556 -3.29 12.90 9.79
C GLY A 556 -4.43 13.35 10.71
N THR A 557 -4.17 14.27 11.63
CA THR A 557 -5.15 14.71 12.64
C THR A 557 -5.19 16.21 12.77
N LEU A 558 -6.39 16.78 12.71
CA LEU A 558 -6.69 18.13 13.17
C LEU A 558 -7.15 18.09 14.63
N GLY A 559 -6.60 18.92 15.48
CA GLY A 559 -7.00 18.98 16.87
C GLY A 559 -6.55 20.27 17.54
N THR A 560 -6.54 20.28 18.87
CA THR A 560 -5.95 21.37 19.64
C THR A 560 -4.69 20.93 20.35
N ASP A 561 -3.70 21.84 20.40
CA ASP A 561 -2.48 21.67 21.20
C ASP A 561 -2.74 21.87 22.70
N ALA A 562 -1.69 21.83 23.51
CA ALA A 562 -1.77 22.04 24.95
C ALA A 562 -2.24 23.47 25.35
N ASN A 563 -2.16 24.44 24.45
CA ASN A 563 -2.61 25.81 24.63
C ASN A 563 -4.05 26.05 24.16
N GLY A 564 -4.69 25.01 23.58
CA GLY A 564 -6.01 25.10 22.98
C GLY A 564 -6.03 25.67 21.56
N ASN A 565 -4.89 25.90 20.94
CA ASN A 565 -4.78 26.37 19.56
C ASN A 565 -5.05 25.22 18.58
N ARG A 566 -5.82 25.45 17.51
CA ARG A 566 -6.00 24.46 16.46
C ARG A 566 -4.72 24.23 15.69
N VAL A 567 -4.29 22.98 15.63
CA VAL A 567 -3.08 22.55 14.92
C VAL A 567 -3.36 21.31 14.11
N TYR A 568 -2.60 21.14 13.04
CA TYR A 568 -2.61 19.91 12.24
C TYR A 568 -1.37 19.08 12.52
N GLU A 569 -1.57 17.82 12.87
CA GLU A 569 -0.50 16.86 13.09
C GLU A 569 -0.45 15.87 11.93
N PRO A 570 0.61 15.89 11.10
CA PRO A 570 0.80 14.93 10.03
C PRO A 570 1.33 13.61 10.57
N SER A 571 1.34 12.56 9.72
CA SER A 571 1.98 11.28 10.06
C SER A 571 3.41 11.43 10.56
N ASP A 572 3.85 10.53 11.41
CA ASP A 572 5.24 10.50 11.92
C ASP A 572 6.29 10.48 10.80
N LYS A 573 5.97 9.81 9.68
CA LYS A 573 6.82 9.79 8.48
C LYS A 573 7.02 11.16 7.84
N GLN A 574 6.13 12.11 8.11
CA GLN A 574 6.15 13.43 7.51
C GLN A 574 6.57 14.56 8.48
N LYS A 575 6.45 14.39 9.80
CA LYS A 575 6.73 15.43 10.79
C LYS A 575 8.09 16.11 10.57
N GLY A 576 9.17 15.34 10.52
CA GLY A 576 10.52 15.89 10.30
C GLY A 576 10.67 16.55 8.93
N LYS A 577 10.05 15.99 7.89
CA LYS A 577 10.07 16.54 6.52
C LYS A 577 9.36 17.88 6.45
N THR A 578 8.19 17.96 7.07
CA THR A 578 7.41 19.20 7.18
C THR A 578 8.18 20.27 7.97
N ALA A 579 8.78 19.91 9.09
CA ALA A 579 9.60 20.85 9.87
C ALA A 579 10.76 21.42 9.03
N ARG A 580 11.49 20.57 8.32
CA ARG A 580 12.60 20.99 7.45
C ARG A 580 12.11 21.86 6.27
N ALA A 581 10.93 21.57 5.72
CA ALA A 581 10.37 22.38 4.64
C ALA A 581 10.02 23.81 5.13
N LEU A 582 9.36 23.94 6.30
CA LEU A 582 9.01 25.26 6.84
C LEU A 582 10.27 26.06 7.22
N MET A 583 11.23 25.44 7.91
CA MET A 583 12.48 26.10 8.27
C MET A 583 13.28 26.53 7.03
N TYR A 584 13.30 25.71 5.98
CA TYR A 584 13.92 26.05 4.71
C TYR A 584 13.26 27.29 4.09
N MET A 585 11.94 27.30 3.93
CA MET A 585 11.23 28.44 3.34
C MET A 585 11.50 29.73 4.11
N ALA A 586 11.42 29.69 5.43
CA ALA A 586 11.71 30.84 6.27
C ALA A 586 13.15 31.33 6.06
N THR A 587 14.13 30.43 5.93
CA THR A 587 15.55 30.82 5.76
C THR A 587 15.85 31.27 4.34
N CYS A 588 15.33 30.55 3.33
CA CYS A 588 15.63 30.81 1.91
C CYS A 588 15.15 32.20 1.46
N TYR A 589 13.97 32.60 1.90
CA TYR A 589 13.33 33.81 1.39
C TYR A 589 13.36 35.01 2.36
N ASN A 590 13.92 34.85 3.56
CA ASN A 590 13.99 35.94 4.53
C ASN A 590 14.81 37.12 4.02
N GLY A 591 14.25 38.33 4.10
CA GLY A 591 14.89 39.57 3.63
C GLY A 591 14.81 39.77 2.11
N ILE A 592 14.36 38.80 1.32
CA ILE A 592 14.22 38.95 -0.13
C ILE A 592 13.10 39.95 -0.43
N SER A 593 13.41 40.94 -1.28
CA SER A 593 12.50 42.06 -1.60
C SER A 593 11.97 42.79 -0.37
N GLY A 594 12.71 42.79 0.74
CA GLY A 594 12.33 43.43 2.01
C GLY A 594 11.26 42.70 2.83
N ASN A 595 10.92 41.45 2.47
CA ASN A 595 9.94 40.63 3.17
C ASN A 595 10.58 39.83 4.31
N ASN A 596 9.88 39.75 5.45
CA ASN A 596 10.25 38.88 6.56
C ASN A 596 9.49 37.58 6.47
N TRP A 597 10.23 36.45 6.53
CA TRP A 597 9.67 35.09 6.43
C TRP A 597 9.66 34.36 7.79
N GLN A 598 9.69 35.08 8.87
CA GLN A 598 9.55 34.55 10.23
C GLN A 598 8.22 33.80 10.40
N PHE A 599 8.19 32.92 11.40
CA PHE A 599 6.94 32.27 11.78
C PHE A 599 6.00 33.29 12.43
N LEU A 600 4.92 33.60 11.74
CA LEU A 600 4.00 34.68 12.08
C LEU A 600 3.26 34.41 13.38
N ASP A 601 2.92 35.49 14.12
CA ASP A 601 2.08 35.45 15.32
C ASP A 601 0.58 35.28 14.99
N SER A 602 0.20 35.47 13.73
CA SER A 602 -1.17 35.29 13.24
C SER A 602 -1.14 34.90 11.77
N ILE A 603 -1.87 33.85 11.40
CA ILE A 603 -1.79 33.21 10.07
C ILE A 603 -3.05 33.48 9.21
N GLY A 604 -4.02 34.25 9.69
CA GLY A 604 -5.18 34.60 8.91
C GLY A 604 -6.44 33.78 9.23
N ASN A 605 -7.23 33.40 8.23
CA ASN A 605 -8.56 32.85 8.40
C ASN A 605 -8.66 31.46 7.74
N CYS A 606 -9.31 30.51 8.41
CA CYS A 606 -9.70 29.24 7.85
C CYS A 606 -11.19 29.00 8.06
N SER A 607 -11.96 28.94 6.97
CA SER A 607 -13.40 28.65 7.01
C SER A 607 -14.18 29.46 8.04
N GLY A 608 -13.85 30.76 8.18
CA GLY A 608 -14.48 31.65 9.13
C GLY A 608 -13.85 31.70 10.53
N PHE A 609 -12.86 30.84 10.81
CA PHE A 609 -12.06 30.90 12.05
C PHE A 609 -10.84 31.79 11.84
N ASN A 610 -10.68 32.80 12.67
CA ASN A 610 -9.50 33.64 12.68
C ASN A 610 -8.37 32.94 13.44
N ILE A 611 -7.24 32.67 12.75
CA ILE A 611 -6.07 32.07 13.34
C ILE A 611 -5.15 33.17 13.81
N ASN A 612 -5.26 33.53 15.08
CA ASN A 612 -4.51 34.61 15.73
C ASN A 612 -3.29 34.12 16.51
N TYR A 613 -2.69 33.03 16.07
CA TYR A 613 -1.45 32.43 16.56
C TYR A 613 -0.64 31.94 15.38
N GLY A 614 0.68 31.78 15.58
CA GLY A 614 1.63 31.43 14.56
C GLY A 614 2.07 29.97 14.62
N GLN A 615 3.04 29.65 13.77
CA GLN A 615 3.72 28.36 13.80
C GLN A 615 4.71 28.31 14.97
N ASP A 616 4.56 27.33 15.87
CA ASP A 616 5.51 27.11 16.95
C ASP A 616 6.80 26.48 16.43
N GLN A 617 7.91 27.20 16.54
CA GLN A 617 9.23 26.72 16.14
C GLN A 617 9.75 25.57 17.02
N ASN A 618 9.33 25.51 18.31
CA ASN A 618 9.83 24.46 19.22
C ASN A 618 9.28 23.10 18.84
N VAL A 619 8.00 23.04 18.43
CA VAL A 619 7.41 21.80 17.89
C VAL A 619 8.13 21.36 16.62
N LEU A 620 8.43 22.28 15.70
CA LEU A 620 9.15 21.93 14.47
C LEU A 620 10.59 21.48 14.77
N LYS A 621 11.30 22.17 15.65
CA LYS A 621 12.66 21.76 16.08
C LYS A 621 12.63 20.39 16.76
N LYS A 622 11.63 20.11 17.61
CA LYS A 622 11.41 18.81 18.22
C LYS A 622 11.20 17.74 17.16
N TRP A 623 10.28 17.93 16.20
CA TRP A 623 10.04 16.98 15.13
C TRP A 623 11.25 16.78 14.22
N HIS A 624 11.99 17.83 13.95
CA HIS A 624 13.20 17.77 13.16
C HIS A 624 14.24 16.80 13.75
N TYR A 625 14.38 16.76 15.09
CA TYR A 625 15.31 15.85 15.79
C TYR A 625 14.70 14.49 16.12
N GLN A 626 13.41 14.42 16.40
CA GLN A 626 12.73 13.13 16.60
C GLN A 626 12.67 12.29 15.32
N PHE A 627 12.50 12.97 14.18
CA PHE A 627 12.40 12.36 12.86
C PHE A 627 13.53 12.90 11.96
N PRO A 628 14.78 12.47 12.21
CA PRO A 628 15.95 12.99 11.48
C PRO A 628 15.84 12.67 9.98
N PRO A 629 16.65 13.36 9.12
CA PRO A 629 16.66 13.07 7.70
C PRO A 629 16.89 11.58 7.41
N ASP A 630 15.97 11.00 6.64
CA ASP A 630 16.05 9.61 6.19
C ASP A 630 16.60 9.50 4.76
N ALA A 631 16.69 8.28 4.23
CA ALA A 631 17.15 8.04 2.87
C ALA A 631 16.29 8.74 1.81
N PHE A 632 15.00 8.93 2.08
CA PHE A 632 14.12 9.68 1.19
C PHE A 632 14.45 11.17 1.21
N ASP A 633 14.69 11.76 2.38
CA ASP A 633 15.09 13.17 2.50
C ASP A 633 16.39 13.45 1.75
N MET A 634 17.40 12.58 1.92
CA MET A 634 18.68 12.72 1.22
C MET A 634 18.50 12.63 -0.29
N SER A 635 17.76 11.62 -0.76
CA SER A 635 17.48 11.46 -2.20
C SER A 635 16.71 12.64 -2.77
N ARG A 636 15.73 13.15 -2.04
CA ARG A 636 14.94 14.31 -2.46
C ARG A 636 15.78 15.57 -2.50
N ASN A 637 16.62 15.81 -1.50
CA ASN A 637 17.50 16.96 -1.43
C ASN A 637 18.49 16.97 -2.61
N ASP A 638 19.13 15.82 -2.88
CA ASP A 638 20.04 15.66 -4.02
C ASP A 638 19.35 15.81 -5.38
N PHE A 639 18.08 15.35 -5.46
CA PHE A 639 17.31 15.53 -6.69
C PHE A 639 16.94 17.00 -6.90
N LEU A 640 16.48 17.69 -5.86
CA LEU A 640 16.11 19.11 -5.95
C LEU A 640 17.33 19.98 -6.23
N ASP A 641 18.49 19.66 -5.68
CA ASP A 641 19.74 20.28 -6.05
C ASP A 641 20.00 20.15 -7.58
N SER A 642 19.77 18.95 -8.15
CA SER A 642 19.90 18.76 -9.60
C SER A 642 18.83 19.47 -10.45
N LEU A 643 17.73 19.91 -9.85
CA LEU A 643 16.58 20.53 -10.51
C LEU A 643 16.57 22.06 -10.32
N GLN A 644 16.76 22.51 -9.08
CA GLN A 644 16.69 23.92 -8.67
C GLN A 644 18.07 24.55 -8.43
N GLY A 645 19.14 23.73 -8.35
CA GLY A 645 20.50 24.22 -8.10
C GLY A 645 20.74 24.64 -6.65
N ASN A 646 19.84 24.25 -5.73
CA ASN A 646 19.98 24.51 -4.30
C ASN A 646 19.54 23.33 -3.44
N ARG A 647 19.94 23.38 -2.18
CA ARG A 647 19.72 22.31 -1.21
C ARG A 647 18.98 22.82 0.03
N ASN A 648 18.21 21.96 0.66
CA ASN A 648 17.69 22.23 1.99
C ASN A 648 18.80 21.94 3.04
N PRO A 649 19.38 22.96 3.67
CA PRO A 649 20.50 22.79 4.59
C PRO A 649 20.12 22.01 5.85
N PHE A 650 18.86 22.00 6.25
CA PHE A 650 18.39 21.25 7.42
C PHE A 650 18.30 19.74 7.17
N VAL A 651 18.47 19.30 5.93
CA VAL A 651 18.68 17.89 5.59
C VAL A 651 20.14 17.50 5.72
N ASP A 652 21.05 18.34 5.19
CA ASP A 652 22.50 18.06 5.15
C ASP A 652 23.21 18.38 6.48
N ARG A 653 22.74 19.42 7.16
CA ARG A 653 23.28 20.00 8.42
C ARG A 653 22.15 20.22 9.42
N PRO A 654 21.59 19.15 10.00
CA PRO A 654 20.44 19.27 10.91
C PRO A 654 20.69 20.24 12.10
N GLU A 655 21.92 20.34 12.56
CA GLU A 655 22.31 21.24 13.65
C GLU A 655 22.07 22.73 13.36
N TYR A 656 22.01 23.13 12.09
CA TYR A 656 21.81 24.53 11.70
C TYR A 656 20.48 25.10 12.21
N ALA A 657 19.44 24.26 12.37
CA ALA A 657 18.16 24.65 12.92
C ALA A 657 18.25 25.26 14.32
N CYS A 658 19.27 24.90 15.10
CA CYS A 658 19.45 25.38 16.47
C CYS A 658 19.98 26.81 16.52
N TYR A 659 20.72 27.24 15.51
CA TYR A 659 21.31 28.55 15.44
C TYR A 659 20.36 29.66 14.95
N ILE A 660 19.09 29.32 14.65
CA ILE A 660 18.09 30.23 14.11
C ILE A 660 16.91 30.32 15.06
N ASP A 661 16.54 31.52 15.46
CA ASP A 661 15.23 31.82 16.03
C ASP A 661 14.25 32.14 14.90
N PHE A 662 13.41 31.19 14.55
CA PHE A 662 12.47 31.33 13.44
C PHE A 662 11.29 32.26 13.74
N SER A 663 11.10 32.70 14.98
CA SER A 663 10.08 33.68 15.33
C SER A 663 10.43 35.09 14.87
N ASN A 664 11.71 35.37 14.67
CA ASN A 664 12.21 36.69 14.25
C ASN A 664 13.38 36.62 13.26
N MET A 665 13.76 35.42 12.84
CA MET A 665 14.86 35.12 11.91
C MET A 665 16.20 35.68 12.39
N THR A 666 16.48 35.58 13.70
CA THR A 666 17.74 36.04 14.29
C THR A 666 18.67 34.88 14.65
N TYR A 667 19.96 35.19 14.70
CA TYR A 667 20.99 34.25 15.10
C TYR A 667 20.95 33.96 16.61
N ILE A 668 21.06 32.68 16.98
CA ILE A 668 21.23 32.21 18.36
C ILE A 668 22.68 31.82 18.58
N ALA A 669 23.40 32.57 19.44
CA ALA A 669 24.75 32.27 19.81
C ALA A 669 24.80 31.09 20.79
N ASN A 670 25.71 30.12 20.56
CA ASN A 670 25.93 28.96 21.43
C ASN A 670 24.63 28.20 21.81
N PRO A 671 23.81 27.75 20.82
CA PRO A 671 22.59 27.01 21.11
C PRO A 671 22.92 25.66 21.75
N THR A 672 21.99 25.10 22.51
CA THR A 672 22.03 23.71 22.89
C THR A 672 21.79 22.85 21.64
N ILE A 673 22.59 21.82 21.39
CA ILE A 673 22.41 20.91 20.27
C ILE A 673 22.27 19.48 20.82
N PRO A 674 21.19 18.77 20.47
CA PRO A 674 20.04 19.21 19.71
C PRO A 674 19.18 20.25 20.43
N CYS A 675 18.52 21.12 19.66
CA CYS A 675 17.72 22.22 20.19
C CYS A 675 16.25 21.86 20.44
N ASP A 676 15.96 20.65 20.75
CA ASP A 676 14.66 20.16 21.18
C ASP A 676 14.39 20.60 22.63
N ALA A 677 13.95 21.83 22.81
CA ALA A 677 13.89 22.52 24.09
C ALA A 677 12.79 22.02 25.06
N LEU A 678 12.29 20.81 24.94
CA LEU A 678 11.38 20.21 25.92
C LEU A 678 11.90 18.87 26.45
N GLY A 679 12.89 18.96 27.32
CA GLY A 679 13.01 18.18 28.53
C GLY A 679 13.01 16.66 28.45
N ILE A 680 13.80 16.07 27.56
CA ILE A 680 14.52 14.85 27.88
C ILE A 680 15.97 15.10 27.44
N ASN A 681 16.88 15.25 28.38
CA ASN A 681 18.28 15.34 28.09
C ASN A 681 18.72 14.19 27.20
N LYS A 682 18.89 14.45 25.90
CA LYS A 682 19.55 13.52 25.00
C LYS A 682 21.02 13.61 25.34
N LEU A 683 21.46 12.67 26.14
CA LEU A 683 22.76 12.60 26.75
C LEU A 683 23.82 12.40 25.68
N THR A 684 24.81 13.26 25.68
CA THR A 684 26.03 13.16 24.88
C THR A 684 26.79 11.90 25.23
N GLY A 685 26.85 10.92 24.29
CA GLY A 685 27.68 9.72 24.51
C GLY A 685 27.20 8.42 23.89
N LEU A 686 25.89 8.21 23.74
CA LEU A 686 25.34 7.07 23.03
C LEU A 686 24.81 7.54 21.65
N SER A 687 25.51 7.27 20.59
CA SER A 687 25.04 7.54 19.23
C SER A 687 24.65 6.24 18.53
N ASN A 688 23.62 6.29 17.67
CA ASN A 688 23.17 5.16 16.86
C ASN A 688 22.83 3.89 17.66
N VAL A 689 21.94 4.00 18.67
CA VAL A 689 21.38 2.83 19.33
C VAL A 689 20.17 2.34 18.54
N TYR A 690 20.18 1.08 18.13
CA TYR A 690 19.02 0.43 17.51
C TYR A 690 18.99 -1.06 17.83
N VAL A 691 17.81 -1.66 17.66
CA VAL A 691 17.55 -3.06 17.99
C VAL A 691 16.99 -3.77 16.77
N ALA A 692 17.54 -4.95 16.46
CA ALA A 692 17.06 -5.79 15.37
C ALA A 692 17.21 -7.29 15.69
N PRO A 693 16.27 -8.14 15.28
CA PRO A 693 14.99 -7.81 14.67
C PRO A 693 13.99 -7.22 15.67
N ASN A 694 13.07 -6.40 15.18
CA ASN A 694 11.90 -5.95 15.94
C ASN A 694 10.71 -5.87 14.94
N PRO A 695 9.70 -6.74 15.01
CA PRO A 695 9.41 -7.72 16.09
C PRO A 695 10.48 -8.80 16.31
N VAL A 696 10.60 -9.26 17.57
CA VAL A 696 11.56 -10.28 18.00
C VAL A 696 10.85 -11.60 18.29
N ILE A 697 11.48 -12.72 17.86
CA ILE A 697 11.00 -14.08 18.21
C ILE A 697 11.78 -14.58 19.45
N ASP A 698 13.02 -14.97 19.32
CA ASP A 698 13.77 -15.58 20.44
C ASP A 698 14.95 -14.74 20.91
N GLU A 699 15.52 -13.95 20.01
CA GLU A 699 16.73 -13.19 20.26
C GLU A 699 16.74 -11.91 19.44
N MET A 700 17.28 -10.82 20.02
CA MET A 700 17.53 -9.56 19.35
C MET A 700 18.95 -9.10 19.58
N SER A 701 19.53 -8.42 18.59
CA SER A 701 20.81 -7.71 18.74
C SER A 701 20.55 -6.24 19.07
N VAL A 702 21.25 -5.75 20.04
CA VAL A 702 21.29 -4.34 20.41
C VAL A 702 22.61 -3.76 19.91
N PHE A 703 22.53 -2.77 19.03
CA PHE A 703 23.66 -2.07 18.44
C PHE A 703 23.81 -0.72 19.11
N ILE A 704 25.01 -0.42 19.59
CA ILE A 704 25.30 0.79 20.36
C ILE A 704 26.65 1.34 19.90
N ASN A 705 26.71 2.63 19.58
CA ASN A 705 27.98 3.30 19.34
C ASN A 705 28.28 4.25 20.49
N VAL A 706 29.47 4.13 21.09
CA VAL A 706 29.91 4.98 22.21
C VAL A 706 31.22 5.65 21.89
N VAL A 707 31.40 6.87 22.40
CA VAL A 707 32.58 7.70 22.13
C VAL A 707 33.78 7.23 22.97
N ALA A 708 33.54 6.69 24.18
CA ALA A 708 34.54 6.19 25.08
C ALA A 708 34.05 4.92 25.77
N LYS A 709 34.99 4.12 26.29
CA LYS A 709 34.67 2.91 27.07
C LYS A 709 33.84 3.27 28.29
N GLN A 710 32.67 2.60 28.44
CA GLN A 710 31.75 2.82 29.56
C GLN A 710 30.91 1.57 29.84
N ASN A 711 30.27 1.54 31.01
CA ASN A 711 29.26 0.55 31.34
C ASN A 711 27.86 1.16 31.17
N ALA A 712 26.90 0.36 30.73
CA ALA A 712 25.50 0.73 30.63
C ALA A 712 24.62 -0.39 31.17
N ASN A 713 23.45 -0.06 31.71
CA ASN A 713 22.45 -1.04 32.13
C ASN A 713 21.35 -1.12 31.11
N LEU A 714 21.12 -2.32 30.58
CA LEU A 714 19.99 -2.63 29.73
C LEU A 714 18.87 -3.22 30.59
N SER A 715 17.67 -2.71 30.46
CA SER A 715 16.47 -3.29 31.07
C SER A 715 15.33 -3.38 30.05
N ILE A 716 14.52 -4.41 30.17
CA ILE A 716 13.25 -4.57 29.44
C ILE A 716 12.13 -4.44 30.46
N VAL A 717 11.19 -3.55 30.19
CA VAL A 717 10.01 -3.34 31.03
C VAL A 717 8.74 -3.67 30.28
N ASP A 718 7.75 -4.23 30.96
CA ASP A 718 6.43 -4.50 30.41
C ASP A 718 5.57 -3.23 30.35
N ILE A 719 4.34 -3.37 29.86
CA ILE A 719 3.39 -2.24 29.71
C ILE A 719 2.96 -1.62 31.05
N THR A 720 3.19 -2.31 32.18
CA THR A 720 2.88 -1.80 33.53
C THR A 720 4.08 -1.05 34.14
N GLY A 721 5.24 -1.04 33.44
CA GLY A 721 6.47 -0.44 33.92
C GLY A 721 7.33 -1.38 34.78
N LYS A 722 6.92 -2.65 34.95
CA LYS A 722 7.70 -3.65 35.69
C LYS A 722 8.90 -4.12 34.86
N THR A 723 10.08 -4.10 35.45
CA THR A 723 11.28 -4.67 34.82
C THR A 723 11.19 -6.19 34.79
N VAL A 724 11.21 -6.75 33.58
CA VAL A 724 11.13 -8.21 33.32
C VAL A 724 12.50 -8.80 32.96
N MET A 725 13.43 -7.97 32.56
CA MET A 725 14.82 -8.36 32.29
C MET A 725 15.77 -7.19 32.61
N GLN A 726 16.96 -7.50 33.09
CA GLN A 726 18.03 -6.52 33.31
C GLN A 726 19.40 -7.17 33.12
N MET A 727 20.33 -6.42 32.49
CA MET A 727 21.73 -6.83 32.33
C MET A 727 22.65 -5.61 32.24
N THR A 728 23.89 -5.78 32.61
CA THR A 728 24.92 -4.75 32.47
C THR A 728 25.71 -4.99 31.19
N LEU A 729 25.88 -3.94 30.39
CA LEU A 729 26.65 -3.91 29.15
C LEU A 729 28.00 -3.26 29.42
N SER A 730 29.10 -3.93 29.02
CA SER A 730 30.43 -3.31 28.98
C SER A 730 30.72 -2.89 27.55
N LEU A 731 30.72 -1.59 27.29
CA LEU A 731 30.82 -1.00 25.95
C LEU A 731 32.24 -0.44 25.74
N ASN A 732 32.86 -0.85 24.63
CA ASN A 732 34.15 -0.28 24.20
C ASN A 732 33.90 0.93 23.28
N ALA A 733 34.86 1.84 23.20
CA ALA A 733 34.77 2.97 22.26
C ALA A 733 34.50 2.49 20.82
N GLY A 734 33.56 3.12 20.13
CA GLY A 734 33.09 2.73 18.80
C GLY A 734 31.84 1.87 18.83
N LYS A 735 31.65 1.05 17.78
CA LYS A 735 30.47 0.20 17.58
C LYS A 735 30.53 -1.04 18.47
N ASN A 736 29.44 -1.28 19.20
CA ASN A 736 29.21 -2.46 20.02
C ASN A 736 27.94 -3.16 19.54
N GLN A 737 27.94 -4.48 19.67
CA GLN A 737 26.75 -5.31 19.43
C GLN A 737 26.62 -6.30 20.58
N THR A 738 25.42 -6.40 21.15
CA THR A 738 25.12 -7.34 22.23
C THR A 738 23.85 -8.12 21.85
N SER A 739 23.90 -9.42 22.00
CA SER A 739 22.74 -10.30 21.82
C SER A 739 21.94 -10.37 23.11
N VAL A 740 20.62 -10.27 23.01
CA VAL A 740 19.68 -10.31 24.12
C VAL A 740 18.61 -11.36 23.84
N SER A 741 18.64 -12.44 24.62
CA SER A 741 17.62 -13.49 24.51
C SER A 741 16.28 -13.00 25.07
N THR A 742 15.21 -13.23 24.31
CA THR A 742 13.83 -12.91 24.69
C THR A 742 12.96 -14.15 24.90
N LEU A 743 13.56 -15.34 24.95
CA LEU A 743 12.87 -16.63 25.09
C LEU A 743 11.93 -16.69 26.30
N ASN A 744 12.32 -16.03 27.39
CA ASN A 744 11.56 -16.03 28.65
C ASN A 744 10.51 -14.90 28.71
N LEU A 745 10.34 -14.12 27.67
CA LEU A 745 9.33 -13.08 27.58
C LEU A 745 8.06 -13.63 26.92
N SER A 746 6.93 -13.36 27.51
CA SER A 746 5.62 -13.65 26.88
C SER A 746 5.41 -12.79 25.65
N LYS A 747 4.58 -13.25 24.71
CA LYS A 747 4.18 -12.43 23.56
C LYS A 747 3.55 -11.12 24.03
N GLY A 748 3.98 -10.00 23.47
CA GLY A 748 3.51 -8.69 23.91
C GLY A 748 4.42 -7.53 23.53
N VAL A 749 4.04 -6.36 24.03
CA VAL A 749 4.77 -5.10 23.84
C VAL A 749 5.57 -4.79 25.08
N TYR A 750 6.86 -4.45 24.89
CA TYR A 750 7.79 -4.10 25.94
C TYR A 750 8.54 -2.82 25.58
N THR A 751 9.12 -2.19 26.57
CA THR A 751 10.06 -1.08 26.38
C THR A 751 11.46 -1.50 26.80
N LEU A 752 12.39 -1.48 25.86
CA LEU A 752 13.81 -1.60 26.15
C LEU A 752 14.33 -0.25 26.63
N LYS A 753 15.06 -0.26 27.72
CA LYS A 753 15.76 0.92 28.29
C LYS A 753 17.23 0.61 28.40
N ILE A 754 18.09 1.53 27.96
CA ILE A 754 19.53 1.45 28.17
C ILE A 754 19.96 2.70 28.95
N THR A 755 20.53 2.52 30.12
CA THR A 755 20.95 3.59 31.02
C THR A 755 22.46 3.51 31.21
N GLY A 756 23.19 4.55 30.87
CA GLY A 756 24.61 4.75 31.17
C GLY A 756 24.81 5.90 32.19
N ASP A 757 26.05 6.32 32.41
CA ASP A 757 26.34 7.47 33.25
C ASP A 757 25.67 8.73 32.69
N GLN A 758 24.52 9.10 33.26
CA GLN A 758 23.64 10.20 32.84
C GLN A 758 22.96 10.04 31.46
N GLN A 759 22.78 8.82 30.97
CA GLN A 759 22.20 8.56 29.62
C GLN A 759 21.05 7.58 29.71
N LEU A 760 19.96 7.85 28.99
CA LEU A 760 18.81 6.96 28.85
C LEU A 760 18.40 6.85 27.37
N PHE A 761 18.42 5.64 26.86
CA PHE A 761 17.78 5.30 25.58
C PHE A 761 16.56 4.43 25.83
N THR A 762 15.47 4.66 25.10
CA THR A 762 14.28 3.83 25.17
C THR A 762 13.79 3.47 23.77
N GLN A 763 13.38 2.21 23.59
CA GLN A 763 12.80 1.73 22.34
C GLN A 763 11.72 0.71 22.63
N LYS A 764 10.59 0.83 21.93
CA LYS A 764 9.52 -0.17 21.92
C LYS A 764 10.01 -1.43 21.21
N ILE A 765 9.81 -2.60 21.81
CA ILE A 765 10.04 -3.91 21.22
C ILE A 765 8.73 -4.72 21.24
N ILE A 766 8.54 -5.54 20.22
CA ILE A 766 7.36 -6.40 20.06
C ILE A 766 7.87 -7.85 20.09
N LYS A 767 7.45 -8.62 21.09
CA LYS A 767 7.72 -10.06 21.20
C LYS A 767 6.58 -10.83 20.51
N GLN A 768 6.95 -11.68 19.56
CA GLN A 768 6.05 -12.57 18.81
C GLN A 768 6.03 -14.00 19.35
#